data_2d3625286c70b2ba27b6ba5539510fad
#
_entry.id   2d3625286c70b2ba27b6ba5539510fad
#
_cell.length_a   1.000
_cell.length_b   1.000
_cell.length_c   1.000
_cell.angle_alpha   90.00
_cell.angle_beta   90.00
_cell.angle_gamma   90.00
#
_symmetry.space_group_name_H-M   'P 1'
#
loop_
_entity.id
_entity.type
_entity.pdbx_description
1 polymer ?
#
loop_
_entity_poly.entity_id
_entity_poly.type
_entity_poly.pdbx_seq_one_letter_code
_entity_poly.pdbx_strand_id
1 'polypeptide(L)'
;MLKKTILLSIFTLILSVPNTATAQTIDRRPIVERNNPHVERIDSLSPLTVGNGRFAVTVDATGLQTYPEYYSQGVPLGTFSEWAWHSFPNTNGYKPAEVLLNHDFHRGHDEFYSSEFRQKGRQRDASNYPRANPQRMHLGCLGFDFGSVPQLADVRQSLDMWTGKVTSDFTHGGFRYHVETVCHPESDLIAVRISRQSSPTAAKRETDDQLMALNLRFPYPTGQHSDDACDWTYNSQRQSIRIISNDGHADELEIRNDTNTYYSAIAWHPVGTAKAKDRHSAIYTLRLNGNELSVNMTDNAEVVYGFSPTKDGLRTVASTSFSDVERASAAYWKGYWTRGGIVDFSRVSDPRARELERRTVLSQYLLGVNDQQCYPPAETGLTYNSWFGKFHLEMIYWHQAWQALWGHPEALEHTLDWYFRAEPMAREIARRQGFKGVRWMKMTDPSAAEAPSNVGSYLIWQQPHVIYLAELLYRAALADKNCGQQKADEILKKYAPLVEETAEFMYDFAERDSISGRYILRGYIPAQETLKADSVRNSPFELSYWLTTMRMAQQWRTRQGLPEMKEWNELINNLSPLPSKDGVYLTSEGAPLIGHIAEQTDSPKGDDKFASDHPMPLGAFGMLPESYLFTKAGMDSTYNW
;
A
#
# COMPACT_ATOMS: atom_id res chain seq x y z
N MET A 1 -70.35 61.70 -6.27
CA MET A 1 -69.39 61.80 -7.37
C MET A 1 -68.01 61.53 -6.80
N LEU A 2 -67.51 60.30 -6.91
CA LEU A 2 -66.21 59.89 -6.32
C LEU A 2 -65.12 59.97 -7.39
N LYS A 3 -64.09 60.72 -7.11
CA LYS A 3 -62.88 60.73 -7.93
C LYS A 3 -62.02 59.57 -7.45
N LYS A 4 -61.73 58.60 -8.34
CA LYS A 4 -60.72 57.56 -8.12
C LYS A 4 -59.35 58.07 -8.51
N THR A 5 -58.45 58.16 -7.54
CA THR A 5 -57.03 58.41 -7.74
C THR A 5 -56.34 57.07 -7.99
N ILE A 6 -55.70 56.95 -9.16
CA ILE A 6 -54.89 55.75 -9.51
C ILE A 6 -53.48 56.06 -9.02
N LEU A 7 -52.97 55.24 -8.07
CA LEU A 7 -51.60 55.24 -7.61
C LEU A 7 -50.78 54.30 -8.52
N LEU A 8 -49.87 54.84 -9.28
CA LEU A 8 -48.95 54.08 -10.14
C LEU A 8 -47.73 53.68 -9.29
N SER A 9 -47.67 52.41 -8.89
CA SER A 9 -46.52 51.85 -8.19
C SER A 9 -45.45 51.39 -9.21
N ILE A 10 -44.36 52.12 -9.26
CA ILE A 10 -43.18 51.71 -10.04
C ILE A 10 -42.46 50.60 -9.28
N PHE A 11 -42.56 49.40 -9.76
CA PHE A 11 -41.75 48.28 -9.30
C PHE A 11 -40.39 48.36 -9.97
N THR A 12 -39.38 48.79 -9.23
CA THR A 12 -37.97 48.70 -9.64
C THR A 12 -37.54 47.26 -9.57
N LEU A 13 -37.45 46.61 -10.72
CA LEU A 13 -36.89 45.25 -10.84
C LEU A 13 -35.37 45.33 -10.65
N ILE A 14 -34.89 45.04 -9.46
CA ILE A 14 -33.44 44.81 -9.22
C ILE A 14 -33.12 43.48 -9.89
N LEU A 15 -32.55 43.52 -11.08
CA LEU A 15 -31.87 42.40 -11.72
C LEU A 15 -30.64 42.05 -10.85
N SER A 16 -30.81 41.08 -9.97
CA SER A 16 -29.65 40.43 -9.34
C SER A 16 -28.92 39.67 -10.45
N VAL A 17 -27.86 40.24 -10.95
CA VAL A 17 -26.88 39.52 -11.77
C VAL A 17 -26.37 38.38 -10.89
N PRO A 18 -26.56 37.12 -11.27
CA PRO A 18 -25.92 36.05 -10.54
C PRO A 18 -24.41 36.28 -10.65
N ASN A 19 -23.78 36.53 -9.51
CA ASN A 19 -22.34 36.52 -9.40
C ASN A 19 -21.93 35.06 -9.67
N THR A 20 -21.72 34.73 -10.95
CA THR A 20 -21.01 33.51 -11.31
C THR A 20 -19.58 33.68 -10.82
N ALA A 21 -19.37 33.39 -9.55
CA ALA A 21 -18.04 33.12 -9.05
C ALA A 21 -17.52 31.96 -9.92
N THR A 22 -16.72 32.29 -10.93
CA THR A 22 -15.92 31.30 -11.62
C THR A 22 -15.10 30.63 -10.54
N ALA A 23 -15.38 29.36 -10.26
CA ALA A 23 -14.59 28.58 -9.33
C ALA A 23 -13.12 28.73 -9.76
N GLN A 24 -12.34 29.43 -8.94
CA GLN A 24 -10.94 29.66 -9.23
C GLN A 24 -10.27 28.27 -9.17
N THR A 25 -9.80 27.78 -10.30
CA THR A 25 -9.07 26.52 -10.36
C THR A 25 -7.80 26.66 -9.51
N ILE A 26 -7.61 25.73 -8.59
CA ILE A 26 -6.41 25.67 -7.76
C ILE A 26 -5.21 25.41 -8.68
N ASP A 27 -4.20 26.30 -8.63
CA ASP A 27 -2.90 26.01 -9.24
C ASP A 27 -2.17 25.00 -8.35
N ARG A 28 -2.10 23.77 -8.82
CA ARG A 28 -1.65 22.60 -8.05
C ARG A 28 -0.14 22.51 -7.97
N ARG A 29 0.57 22.95 -9.01
CA ARG A 29 2.03 22.79 -9.08
C ARG A 29 2.76 23.49 -7.95
N PRO A 30 2.50 24.78 -7.61
CA PRO A 30 3.14 25.41 -6.47
C PRO A 30 2.81 24.76 -5.11
N ILE A 31 1.63 24.11 -5.00
CA ILE A 31 1.26 23.37 -3.80
C ILE A 31 2.15 22.13 -3.64
N VAL A 32 2.28 21.34 -4.70
CA VAL A 32 3.12 20.12 -4.67
C VAL A 32 4.58 20.51 -4.43
N GLU A 33 5.12 21.46 -5.20
CA GLU A 33 6.54 21.86 -5.14
C GLU A 33 6.95 22.41 -3.77
N ARG A 34 6.11 23.21 -3.09
CA ARG A 34 6.45 23.75 -1.76
C ARG A 34 6.43 22.70 -0.65
N ASN A 35 5.90 21.50 -0.93
CA ASN A 35 5.84 20.37 0.00
C ASN A 35 6.85 19.25 -0.36
N ASN A 36 7.74 19.50 -1.33
CA ASN A 36 8.79 18.57 -1.69
C ASN A 36 9.67 18.22 -0.48
N PRO A 37 9.98 16.95 -0.22
CA PRO A 37 10.92 16.55 0.82
C PRO A 37 12.35 17.01 0.52
N HIS A 38 13.07 17.43 1.56
CA HIS A 38 14.48 17.78 1.49
C HIS A 38 15.25 17.08 2.61
N VAL A 39 16.41 16.53 2.28
CA VAL A 39 17.31 15.84 3.21
C VAL A 39 18.70 16.48 3.12
N GLU A 40 19.24 16.93 4.26
CA GLU A 40 20.54 17.64 4.34
C GLU A 40 21.63 16.84 5.07
N ARG A 41 21.35 15.60 5.42
CA ARG A 41 22.27 14.68 6.10
C ARG A 41 21.89 13.24 5.82
N ILE A 42 22.79 12.33 6.10
CA ILE A 42 22.45 10.90 6.12
C ILE A 42 21.54 10.64 7.33
N ASP A 43 20.37 10.08 7.06
CA ASP A 43 19.37 9.74 8.06
C ASP A 43 18.65 8.46 7.65
N SER A 44 18.89 7.37 8.38
CA SER A 44 18.29 6.07 8.08
C SER A 44 16.76 6.04 8.23
N LEU A 45 16.16 7.05 8.86
CA LEU A 45 14.72 7.18 9.00
C LEU A 45 14.07 8.02 7.88
N SER A 46 14.85 8.59 6.98
CA SER A 46 14.38 9.55 5.98
C SER A 46 14.87 9.27 4.55
N PRO A 47 14.90 8.01 4.07
CA PRO A 47 15.18 7.75 2.67
C PRO A 47 14.05 8.27 1.78
N LEU A 48 14.36 8.54 0.51
CA LEU A 48 13.37 8.95 -0.48
C LEU A 48 13.00 7.79 -1.39
N THR A 49 11.80 7.82 -1.97
CA THR A 49 11.29 6.72 -2.80
C THR A 49 10.81 7.25 -4.14
N VAL A 50 11.18 6.57 -5.23
CA VAL A 50 10.62 6.71 -6.57
C VAL A 50 9.90 5.43 -6.96
N GLY A 51 8.83 5.55 -7.74
CA GLY A 51 8.05 4.38 -8.14
C GLY A 51 6.85 4.75 -9.01
N ASN A 52 6.07 3.73 -9.39
CA ASN A 52 4.91 3.88 -10.25
C ASN A 52 3.64 3.21 -9.67
N GLY A 53 3.67 2.85 -8.39
CA GLY A 53 2.57 2.17 -7.70
C GLY A 53 2.58 0.65 -7.82
N ARG A 54 3.37 0.08 -8.76
CA ARG A 54 3.53 -1.36 -9.00
C ARG A 54 4.96 -1.82 -8.80
N PHE A 55 5.89 -0.90 -9.00
CA PHE A 55 7.32 -1.04 -8.77
C PHE A 55 7.84 0.22 -8.07
N ALA A 56 8.72 0.04 -7.08
CA ALA A 56 9.29 1.14 -6.33
C ALA A 56 10.70 0.85 -5.86
N VAL A 57 11.50 1.91 -5.77
CA VAL A 57 12.87 1.90 -5.28
C VAL A 57 13.05 2.99 -4.24
N THR A 58 13.47 2.60 -3.05
CA THR A 58 13.84 3.51 -1.96
C THR A 58 15.34 3.76 -2.01
N VAL A 59 15.73 5.02 -2.06
CA VAL A 59 17.12 5.44 -2.22
C VAL A 59 17.65 6.16 -0.99
N ASP A 60 18.94 5.99 -0.70
CA ASP A 60 19.64 6.70 0.35
C ASP A 60 20.07 8.13 -0.07
N ALA A 61 20.85 8.80 0.78
CA ALA A 61 21.33 10.16 0.53
C ALA A 61 22.22 10.31 -0.73
N THR A 62 22.70 9.22 -1.32
CA THR A 62 23.43 9.25 -2.59
C THR A 62 22.53 9.30 -3.82
N GLY A 63 21.21 9.13 -3.65
CA GLY A 63 20.26 8.97 -4.74
C GLY A 63 20.24 7.55 -5.34
N LEU A 64 21.03 6.64 -4.78
CA LEU A 64 21.10 5.21 -5.09
C LEU A 64 20.81 4.39 -3.82
N GLN A 65 21.25 3.13 -3.79
CA GLN A 65 21.14 2.22 -2.64
C GLN A 65 22.55 1.79 -2.19
N THR A 66 23.37 2.78 -1.79
CA THR A 66 24.77 2.61 -1.48
C THR A 66 25.00 1.96 -0.10
N TYR A 67 24.12 2.24 0.86
CA TYR A 67 24.30 1.86 2.26
C TYR A 67 23.11 1.03 2.81
N PRO A 68 22.72 -0.09 2.16
CA PRO A 68 21.55 -0.85 2.60
C PRO A 68 21.67 -1.36 4.04
N GLU A 69 22.88 -1.79 4.48
CA GLU A 69 23.12 -2.27 5.83
C GLU A 69 22.98 -1.17 6.90
N TYR A 70 23.28 0.09 6.56
CA TYR A 70 23.05 1.22 7.46
C TYR A 70 21.55 1.56 7.57
N TYR A 71 20.84 1.59 6.45
CA TYR A 71 19.41 1.92 6.42
C TYR A 71 18.52 0.79 6.95
N SER A 72 18.98 -0.46 7.00
CA SER A 72 18.25 -1.57 7.63
C SER A 72 17.97 -1.35 9.13
N GLN A 73 18.73 -0.46 9.77
CA GLN A 73 18.48 -0.04 11.17
C GLN A 73 17.35 1.00 11.31
N GLY A 74 16.82 1.51 10.23
CA GLY A 74 15.73 2.50 10.18
C GLY A 74 14.66 2.11 9.17
N VAL A 75 14.57 2.84 8.07
CA VAL A 75 13.71 2.50 6.90
C VAL A 75 14.58 1.85 5.84
N PRO A 76 14.44 0.55 5.58
CA PRO A 76 15.28 -0.18 4.63
C PRO A 76 15.18 0.33 3.20
N LEU A 77 16.29 0.18 2.46
CA LEU A 77 16.34 0.50 1.03
C LEU A 77 15.76 -0.66 0.23
N GLY A 78 14.50 -0.54 -0.21
CA GLY A 78 13.80 -1.58 -0.93
C GLY A 78 13.80 -1.38 -2.43
N THR A 79 13.87 -2.47 -3.18
CA THR A 79 13.55 -2.56 -4.61
C THR A 79 12.53 -3.68 -4.77
N PHE A 80 11.26 -3.31 -4.92
CA PHE A 80 10.15 -4.25 -4.93
C PHE A 80 9.23 -4.05 -6.11
N SER A 81 8.63 -5.16 -6.58
CA SER A 81 7.57 -5.14 -7.58
C SER A 81 6.40 -6.01 -7.16
N GLU A 82 5.21 -5.72 -7.68
CA GLU A 82 3.99 -6.46 -7.38
C GLU A 82 4.06 -7.95 -7.74
N TRP A 83 4.87 -8.32 -8.73
CA TRP A 83 5.06 -9.71 -9.18
C TRP A 83 6.19 -10.46 -8.45
N ALA A 84 7.03 -9.76 -7.67
CA ALA A 84 8.24 -10.31 -7.10
C ALA A 84 7.96 -11.16 -5.84
N TRP A 85 7.70 -12.45 -6.03
CA TRP A 85 7.38 -13.41 -4.98
C TRP A 85 8.33 -14.58 -4.99
N HIS A 86 8.73 -15.02 -3.80
CA HIS A 86 9.59 -16.18 -3.58
C HIS A 86 8.93 -17.20 -2.66
N SER A 87 9.17 -18.47 -2.91
CA SER A 87 8.79 -19.57 -2.01
C SER A 87 9.98 -20.49 -1.78
N PHE A 88 10.31 -20.72 -0.54
CA PHE A 88 11.25 -21.78 -0.18
C PHE A 88 10.70 -23.15 -0.57
N PRO A 89 11.55 -24.11 -0.97
CA PRO A 89 11.10 -25.46 -1.29
C PRO A 89 10.41 -26.14 -0.11
N ASN A 90 9.26 -26.77 -0.34
CA ASN A 90 8.55 -27.56 0.65
C ASN A 90 9.15 -28.97 0.80
N THR A 91 10.38 -29.05 1.26
CA THR A 91 11.12 -30.34 1.40
C THR A 91 10.51 -31.29 2.42
N ASN A 92 9.78 -30.74 3.40
CA ASN A 92 9.13 -31.52 4.47
C ASN A 92 7.69 -31.96 4.12
N GLY A 93 7.18 -31.54 2.95
CA GLY A 93 5.85 -31.91 2.47
C GLY A 93 4.71 -31.46 3.37
N TYR A 94 4.79 -30.23 3.92
CA TYR A 94 3.71 -29.65 4.72
C TYR A 94 2.44 -29.46 3.90
N LYS A 95 1.29 -29.73 4.51
CA LYS A 95 -0.02 -29.65 3.86
C LYS A 95 -0.92 -28.65 4.58
N PRO A 96 -1.78 -27.89 3.87
CA PRO A 96 -2.71 -26.95 4.49
C PRO A 96 -3.62 -27.58 5.56
N ALA A 97 -4.02 -28.84 5.38
CA ALA A 97 -4.85 -29.54 6.35
C ALA A 97 -4.20 -29.76 7.73
N GLU A 98 -2.86 -29.74 7.80
CA GLU A 98 -2.13 -29.92 9.07
C GLU A 98 -2.28 -28.73 10.04
N VAL A 99 -2.75 -27.59 9.54
CA VAL A 99 -2.87 -26.34 10.31
C VAL A 99 -4.33 -25.94 10.56
N LEU A 100 -5.28 -26.76 10.14
CA LEU A 100 -6.70 -26.53 10.40
C LEU A 100 -7.06 -26.98 11.81
N LEU A 101 -7.66 -26.08 12.58
CA LEU A 101 -8.18 -26.34 13.91
C LEU A 101 -9.70 -26.14 13.90
N ASN A 102 -10.44 -27.17 14.32
CA ASN A 102 -11.87 -27.03 14.55
C ASN A 102 -12.09 -26.22 15.83
N HIS A 103 -12.85 -25.13 15.73
CA HIS A 103 -13.17 -24.25 16.84
C HIS A 103 -14.67 -24.24 17.07
N ASP A 104 -15.10 -24.73 18.24
CA ASP A 104 -16.53 -24.79 18.56
C ASP A 104 -17.01 -23.46 19.15
N PHE A 105 -17.65 -22.64 18.33
CA PHE A 105 -18.36 -21.43 18.76
C PHE A 105 -19.83 -21.70 19.10
N HIS A 106 -20.22 -22.97 19.29
CA HIS A 106 -21.57 -23.41 19.66
C HIS A 106 -22.66 -23.01 18.64
N ARG A 107 -22.31 -23.01 17.34
CA ARG A 107 -23.25 -22.74 16.25
C ARG A 107 -23.91 -24.01 15.70
N GLY A 108 -23.52 -25.19 16.18
CA GLY A 108 -24.06 -26.48 15.76
C GLY A 108 -23.47 -27.05 14.47
N HIS A 109 -22.34 -26.50 14.01
CA HIS A 109 -21.55 -27.03 12.91
C HIS A 109 -20.05 -26.92 13.18
N ASP A 110 -19.24 -27.67 12.45
CA ASP A 110 -17.79 -27.59 12.53
C ASP A 110 -17.27 -26.32 11.85
N GLU A 111 -16.31 -25.67 12.49
CA GLU A 111 -15.66 -24.44 12.00
C GLU A 111 -14.14 -24.62 11.97
N PHE A 112 -13.56 -24.93 10.81
CA PHE A 112 -12.12 -25.14 10.66
C PHE A 112 -11.40 -23.86 10.29
N TYR A 113 -10.56 -23.37 11.19
CA TYR A 113 -9.73 -22.17 11.01
C TYR A 113 -8.26 -22.53 10.81
N SER A 114 -7.57 -21.81 9.94
CA SER A 114 -6.13 -21.94 9.71
C SER A 114 -5.37 -21.28 10.86
N SER A 115 -4.78 -22.10 11.72
CA SER A 115 -4.23 -21.67 13.00
C SER A 115 -2.71 -21.73 13.06
N GLU A 116 -2.12 -20.85 13.85
CA GLU A 116 -0.71 -20.86 14.18
C GLU A 116 -0.45 -21.75 15.39
N PHE A 117 0.48 -22.68 15.26
CA PHE A 117 0.90 -23.54 16.36
C PHE A 117 2.22 -23.04 16.94
N ARG A 118 2.26 -22.78 18.26
CA ARG A 118 3.43 -22.20 18.95
C ARG A 118 4.37 -23.24 19.54
N GLN A 119 3.86 -24.43 19.86
CA GLN A 119 4.68 -25.50 20.41
C GLN A 119 5.60 -26.11 19.34
N LYS A 120 6.88 -26.29 19.69
CA LYS A 120 7.87 -26.91 18.78
C LYS A 120 7.39 -28.26 18.29
N GLY A 121 7.51 -28.52 16.99
CA GLY A 121 7.12 -29.78 16.34
C GLY A 121 6.55 -29.55 14.95
N ARG A 122 6.16 -30.65 14.29
CA ARG A 122 5.69 -30.64 12.90
C ARG A 122 4.56 -29.64 12.64
N GLN A 123 3.58 -29.52 13.55
CA GLN A 123 2.44 -28.61 13.34
C GLN A 123 2.88 -27.13 13.35
N ARG A 124 3.82 -26.77 14.24
CA ARG A 124 4.40 -25.42 14.22
C ARG A 124 5.10 -25.14 12.90
N ASP A 125 5.93 -26.07 12.45
CA ASP A 125 6.69 -25.89 11.21
C ASP A 125 5.72 -25.87 10.00
N ALA A 126 4.68 -26.70 10.00
CA ALA A 126 3.62 -26.71 9.01
C ALA A 126 2.80 -25.40 9.01
N SER A 127 2.62 -24.73 10.15
CA SER A 127 1.96 -23.42 10.21
C SER A 127 2.87 -22.27 9.78
N ASN A 128 4.16 -22.35 10.09
CA ASN A 128 5.12 -21.31 9.70
C ASN A 128 5.42 -21.33 8.19
N TYR A 129 5.39 -22.50 7.55
CA TYR A 129 5.69 -22.63 6.13
C TYR A 129 4.76 -21.77 5.26
N PRO A 130 3.41 -21.88 5.28
CA PRO A 130 2.52 -21.06 4.47
C PRO A 130 2.45 -19.58 4.95
N ARG A 131 2.86 -19.28 6.19
CA ARG A 131 3.02 -17.90 6.63
C ARG A 131 4.17 -17.22 5.90
N ALA A 132 5.32 -17.88 5.80
CA ALA A 132 6.51 -17.38 5.12
C ALA A 132 6.51 -17.59 3.61
N ASN A 133 5.54 -18.31 3.04
CA ASN A 133 5.52 -18.69 1.62
C ASN A 133 4.14 -18.50 0.97
N PRO A 134 4.08 -17.86 -0.20
CA PRO A 134 5.17 -17.04 -0.74
C PRO A 134 5.42 -15.78 0.10
N GLN A 135 6.61 -15.21 -0.05
CA GLN A 135 6.98 -13.92 0.53
C GLN A 135 7.36 -12.95 -0.57
N ARG A 136 7.23 -11.65 -0.32
CA ARG A 136 7.71 -10.63 -1.25
C ARG A 136 9.23 -10.66 -1.29
N MET A 137 9.79 -10.59 -2.49
CA MET A 137 11.21 -10.72 -2.74
C MET A 137 11.80 -9.36 -3.11
N HIS A 138 12.90 -9.00 -2.47
CA HIS A 138 13.72 -7.86 -2.85
C HIS A 138 14.51 -8.19 -4.13
N LEU A 139 14.48 -7.30 -5.13
CA LEU A 139 15.00 -7.59 -6.47
C LEU A 139 16.48 -7.29 -6.65
N GLY A 140 17.02 -6.34 -5.90
CA GLY A 140 18.44 -5.95 -5.96
C GLY A 140 18.67 -4.49 -5.59
N CYS A 141 19.91 -4.15 -5.24
CA CYS A 141 20.35 -2.80 -4.91
C CYS A 141 21.44 -2.33 -5.87
N LEU A 142 21.24 -1.18 -6.50
CA LEU A 142 22.29 -0.46 -7.22
C LEU A 142 22.85 0.66 -6.34
N GLY A 143 24.15 0.63 -6.05
CA GLY A 143 24.82 1.63 -5.22
C GLY A 143 26.24 1.91 -5.64
N PHE A 144 26.87 2.94 -5.07
CA PHE A 144 28.28 3.19 -5.20
C PHE A 144 29.11 2.20 -4.38
N ASP A 145 30.32 1.90 -4.83
CA ASP A 145 31.29 1.14 -4.05
C ASP A 145 32.06 2.07 -3.09
N PHE A 146 31.36 2.55 -2.05
CA PHE A 146 31.93 3.45 -1.03
C PHE A 146 32.21 2.75 0.31
N GLY A 147 32.04 1.42 0.34
CA GLY A 147 32.07 0.65 1.59
C GLY A 147 30.76 0.75 2.38
N SER A 148 30.70 0.07 3.51
CA SER A 148 29.45 -0.10 4.29
C SER A 148 29.14 1.05 5.26
N VAL A 149 30.14 1.89 5.58
CA VAL A 149 29.98 3.00 6.53
C VAL A 149 29.80 4.31 5.78
N PRO A 150 28.69 5.03 5.96
CA PRO A 150 28.48 6.30 5.29
C PRO A 150 29.54 7.35 5.65
N GLN A 151 30.20 7.91 4.63
CA GLN A 151 31.20 8.98 4.76
C GLN A 151 30.91 10.06 3.72
N LEU A 152 29.72 10.68 3.81
CA LEU A 152 29.31 11.75 2.91
C LEU A 152 29.38 13.10 3.62
N ALA A 153 29.74 14.14 2.87
CA ALA A 153 29.67 15.54 3.31
C ALA A 153 28.80 16.35 2.32
N ASP A 154 28.38 17.52 2.76
CA ASP A 154 27.60 18.48 1.95
C ASP A 154 26.34 17.88 1.31
N VAL A 155 25.68 16.97 2.00
CA VAL A 155 24.48 16.28 1.51
C VAL A 155 23.34 17.28 1.30
N ARG A 156 22.77 17.25 0.09
CA ARG A 156 21.55 17.94 -0.28
C ARG A 156 20.76 17.03 -1.19
N GLN A 157 19.67 16.48 -0.70
CA GLN A 157 18.80 15.63 -1.49
C GLN A 157 17.38 16.18 -1.49
N SER A 158 16.70 16.06 -2.60
CA SER A 158 15.30 16.46 -2.74
C SER A 158 14.55 15.50 -3.64
N LEU A 159 13.27 15.32 -3.34
CA LEU A 159 12.31 14.67 -4.22
C LEU A 159 11.39 15.74 -4.81
N ASP A 160 11.42 15.89 -6.12
CA ASP A 160 10.40 16.65 -6.85
C ASP A 160 9.18 15.75 -7.10
N MET A 161 8.16 15.88 -6.25
CA MET A 161 6.94 15.09 -6.35
C MET A 161 6.09 15.42 -7.60
N TRP A 162 6.31 16.59 -8.24
CA TRP A 162 5.63 16.95 -9.48
C TRP A 162 6.14 16.17 -10.69
N THR A 163 7.39 15.75 -10.65
CA THR A 163 8.05 14.98 -11.72
C THR A 163 8.42 13.56 -11.33
N GLY A 164 8.37 13.23 -10.03
CA GLY A 164 8.78 11.91 -9.51
C GLY A 164 10.29 11.69 -9.56
N LYS A 165 11.09 12.77 -9.49
CA LYS A 165 12.55 12.72 -9.59
C LYS A 165 13.23 13.03 -8.26
N VAL A 166 14.17 12.18 -7.85
CA VAL A 166 15.11 12.46 -6.77
C VAL A 166 16.38 13.07 -7.34
N THR A 167 16.87 14.14 -6.70
CA THR A 167 18.16 14.76 -6.99
C THR A 167 19.00 14.77 -5.72
N SER A 168 20.25 14.30 -5.81
CA SER A 168 21.18 14.19 -4.70
C SER A 168 22.52 14.85 -5.05
N ASP A 169 22.93 15.80 -4.23
CA ASP A 169 24.25 16.42 -4.27
C ASP A 169 25.02 16.06 -2.99
N PHE A 170 26.25 15.60 -3.12
CA PHE A 170 27.09 15.25 -1.96
C PHE A 170 28.57 15.23 -2.30
N THR A 171 29.41 15.19 -1.28
CA THR A 171 30.87 15.06 -1.40
C THR A 171 31.32 13.73 -0.80
N HIS A 172 32.14 12.96 -1.52
CA HIS A 172 32.79 11.74 -1.06
C HIS A 172 34.19 11.57 -1.69
N GLY A 173 35.16 11.15 -0.91
CA GLY A 173 36.51 10.81 -1.42
C GLY A 173 37.25 11.93 -2.16
N GLY A 174 36.91 13.21 -1.91
CA GLY A 174 37.47 14.36 -2.60
C GLY A 174 36.77 14.73 -3.91
N PHE A 175 35.62 14.11 -4.21
CA PHE A 175 34.80 14.43 -5.36
C PHE A 175 33.42 14.95 -4.94
N ARG A 176 32.86 15.81 -5.76
CA ARG A 176 31.44 16.21 -5.71
C ARG A 176 30.67 15.34 -6.67
N TYR A 177 29.53 14.85 -6.20
CA TYR A 177 28.60 14.05 -6.96
C TYR A 177 27.28 14.80 -7.14
N HIS A 178 26.70 14.69 -8.32
CA HIS A 178 25.33 15.06 -8.61
C HIS A 178 24.64 13.84 -9.24
N VAL A 179 23.56 13.37 -8.60
CA VAL A 179 22.82 12.16 -8.99
C VAL A 179 21.36 12.50 -9.16
N GLU A 180 20.81 12.15 -10.31
CA GLU A 180 19.38 12.22 -10.58
C GLU A 180 18.84 10.81 -10.74
N THR A 181 17.73 10.48 -10.06
CA THR A 181 17.10 9.15 -10.09
C THR A 181 15.62 9.27 -10.36
N VAL A 182 15.10 8.48 -11.31
CA VAL A 182 13.71 8.52 -11.76
C VAL A 182 13.21 7.13 -12.12
N CYS A 183 11.93 6.84 -11.81
CA CYS A 183 11.27 5.59 -12.16
C CYS A 183 10.41 5.75 -13.42
N HIS A 184 10.42 4.73 -14.29
CA HIS A 184 9.53 4.68 -15.44
C HIS A 184 8.07 4.41 -14.99
N PRO A 185 7.06 5.12 -15.53
CA PRO A 185 5.69 5.01 -15.02
C PRO A 185 4.97 3.69 -15.38
N GLU A 186 5.43 2.97 -16.40
CA GLU A 186 4.74 1.77 -16.91
C GLU A 186 5.60 0.50 -16.90
N SER A 187 6.87 0.62 -16.48
CA SER A 187 7.81 -0.50 -16.48
C SER A 187 8.64 -0.49 -15.21
N ASP A 188 9.13 -1.65 -14.81
CA ASP A 188 10.00 -1.80 -13.64
C ASP A 188 11.43 -1.38 -13.99
N LEU A 189 11.58 -0.11 -14.40
CA LEU A 189 12.82 0.51 -14.84
C LEU A 189 13.14 1.74 -13.99
N ILE A 190 14.42 1.86 -13.64
CA ILE A 190 15.00 3.06 -13.04
C ILE A 190 16.04 3.62 -13.99
N ALA A 191 16.02 4.93 -14.18
CA ALA A 191 17.07 5.66 -14.85
C ALA A 191 17.81 6.57 -13.88
N VAL A 192 19.12 6.55 -13.96
CA VAL A 192 20.04 7.33 -13.13
C VAL A 192 20.97 8.12 -14.00
N ARG A 193 21.17 9.40 -13.69
CA ARG A 193 22.23 10.22 -14.28
C ARG A 193 23.18 10.63 -13.19
N ILE A 194 24.47 10.41 -13.40
CA ILE A 194 25.53 10.68 -12.44
C ILE A 194 26.54 11.62 -13.08
N SER A 195 26.89 12.70 -12.39
CA SER A 195 28.08 13.47 -12.69
C SER A 195 28.98 13.62 -11.47
N ARG A 196 30.27 13.47 -11.68
CA ARG A 196 31.30 13.58 -10.64
C ARG A 196 32.35 14.60 -11.07
N GLN A 197 32.75 15.45 -10.15
CA GLN A 197 33.80 16.47 -10.36
C GLN A 197 34.78 16.49 -9.19
N SER A 198 36.06 16.67 -9.47
CA SER A 198 37.08 16.86 -8.41
C SER A 198 36.73 18.07 -7.54
N SER A 199 36.73 17.90 -6.23
CA SER A 199 36.48 19.00 -5.29
C SER A 199 37.61 20.01 -5.38
N PRO A 200 37.34 21.34 -5.37
CA PRO A 200 38.36 22.38 -5.41
C PRO A 200 39.36 22.31 -4.23
N THR A 201 38.97 21.68 -3.13
CA THR A 201 39.78 21.50 -1.91
C THR A 201 40.60 20.22 -1.89
N ALA A 202 40.40 19.32 -2.86
CA ALA A 202 41.19 18.11 -2.96
C ALA A 202 42.61 18.44 -3.38
N ALA A 203 43.61 18.04 -2.56
CA ALA A 203 45.01 18.07 -3.00
C ALA A 203 45.10 17.29 -4.31
N LYS A 204 45.79 17.86 -5.32
CA LYS A 204 46.08 17.16 -6.59
C LYS A 204 46.74 15.82 -6.23
N ARG A 205 45.93 14.77 -6.14
CA ARG A 205 46.40 13.39 -6.09
C ARG A 205 46.38 12.83 -7.50
N GLU A 206 47.17 11.82 -7.74
CA GLU A 206 47.24 11.01 -8.97
C GLU A 206 45.89 10.35 -9.37
N THR A 207 44.76 10.98 -9.08
CA THR A 207 43.41 10.42 -9.08
C THR A 207 42.57 10.86 -10.29
N ASP A 208 43.14 11.64 -11.21
CA ASP A 208 42.40 12.05 -12.41
C ASP A 208 41.95 10.88 -13.33
N ASP A 209 42.54 9.68 -13.13
CA ASP A 209 42.20 8.45 -13.85
C ASP A 209 41.39 7.44 -13.03
N GLN A 210 40.94 7.79 -11.80
CA GLN A 210 40.17 6.84 -10.98
C GLN A 210 38.73 6.76 -11.46
N LEU A 211 38.38 5.59 -11.97
CA LEU A 211 36.99 5.30 -12.39
C LEU A 211 36.05 5.32 -11.20
N MET A 212 34.78 5.64 -11.45
CA MET A 212 33.69 5.53 -10.49
C MET A 212 33.19 4.08 -10.47
N ALA A 213 33.08 3.47 -9.31
CA ALA A 213 32.61 2.10 -9.18
C ALA A 213 31.16 2.07 -8.67
N LEU A 214 30.32 1.29 -9.35
CA LEU A 214 28.96 0.94 -8.95
C LEU A 214 28.83 -0.56 -8.79
N ASN A 215 28.02 -0.97 -7.82
CA ASN A 215 27.67 -2.37 -7.58
C ASN A 215 26.16 -2.58 -7.67
N LEU A 216 25.75 -3.58 -8.44
CA LEU A 216 24.38 -4.11 -8.42
C LEU A 216 24.42 -5.44 -7.66
N ARG A 217 23.81 -5.45 -6.47
CA ARG A 217 23.81 -6.58 -5.53
C ARG A 217 22.44 -7.24 -5.49
N PHE A 218 22.39 -8.56 -5.47
CA PHE A 218 21.16 -9.36 -5.48
C PHE A 218 21.05 -10.15 -4.18
N PRO A 219 20.14 -9.77 -3.25
CA PRO A 219 19.98 -10.48 -2.00
C PRO A 219 19.23 -11.80 -2.19
N TYR A 220 19.42 -12.72 -1.25
CA TYR A 220 18.56 -13.88 -1.10
C TYR A 220 17.44 -13.55 -0.08
N PRO A 221 16.22 -14.06 -0.25
CA PRO A 221 15.12 -13.80 0.68
C PRO A 221 15.35 -14.39 2.06
N THR A 222 15.03 -13.65 3.12
CA THR A 222 15.31 -14.06 4.51
C THR A 222 14.27 -15.01 5.09
N GLY A 223 13.01 -14.94 4.65
CA GLY A 223 11.90 -15.66 5.27
C GLY A 223 11.49 -15.11 6.63
N GLN A 224 11.96 -13.92 7.00
CA GLN A 224 11.60 -13.28 8.26
C GLN A 224 10.24 -12.57 8.16
N HIS A 225 9.59 -12.43 9.31
CA HIS A 225 8.26 -11.82 9.40
C HIS A 225 8.26 -10.35 8.97
N SER A 226 9.26 -9.59 9.40
CA SER A 226 9.45 -8.16 9.07
C SER A 226 10.93 -7.83 9.10
N ASP A 227 11.46 -7.42 7.96
CA ASP A 227 12.85 -6.99 7.79
C ASP A 227 13.04 -6.31 6.41
N ASP A 228 14.30 -6.08 6.02
CA ASP A 228 14.64 -5.59 4.68
C ASP A 228 14.55 -6.66 3.58
N ALA A 229 14.20 -7.90 3.92
CA ALA A 229 14.13 -9.07 3.05
C ALA A 229 15.48 -9.40 2.35
N CYS A 230 16.60 -9.00 2.93
CA CYS A 230 17.94 -9.09 2.32
C CYS A 230 18.90 -9.97 3.12
N ASP A 231 19.13 -11.19 2.68
CA ASP A 231 20.33 -11.95 3.06
C ASP A 231 21.40 -11.75 1.98
N TRP A 232 22.41 -10.96 2.29
CA TRP A 232 23.51 -10.65 1.38
C TRP A 232 24.54 -11.79 1.26
N THR A 233 24.38 -12.86 2.05
CA THR A 233 25.29 -14.00 2.03
C THR A 233 25.01 -14.86 0.79
N TYR A 234 25.96 -14.87 -0.16
CA TYR A 234 25.84 -15.69 -1.34
C TYR A 234 25.92 -17.18 -1.02
N ASN A 235 24.91 -17.94 -1.44
CA ASN A 235 24.87 -19.39 -1.32
C ASN A 235 24.64 -20.04 -2.70
N SER A 236 25.70 -20.52 -3.32
CA SER A 236 25.67 -21.12 -4.67
C SER A 236 24.81 -22.38 -4.80
N GLN A 237 24.36 -22.98 -3.71
CA GLN A 237 23.43 -24.12 -3.74
C GLN A 237 21.98 -23.66 -3.92
N ARG A 238 21.66 -22.44 -3.54
CA ARG A 238 20.30 -21.89 -3.54
C ARG A 238 20.11 -20.71 -4.48
N GLN A 239 21.19 -19.97 -4.74
CA GLN A 239 21.20 -18.78 -5.60
C GLN A 239 22.18 -18.93 -6.74
N SER A 240 21.80 -18.54 -7.94
CA SER A 240 22.72 -18.41 -9.06
C SER A 240 22.40 -17.15 -9.87
N ILE A 241 23.45 -16.45 -10.31
CA ILE A 241 23.35 -15.26 -11.15
C ILE A 241 24.24 -15.49 -12.36
N ARG A 242 23.69 -15.26 -13.54
CA ARG A 242 24.42 -15.48 -14.79
C ARG A 242 24.20 -14.30 -15.74
N ILE A 243 25.25 -13.85 -16.37
CA ILE A 243 25.16 -12.95 -17.52
C ILE A 243 24.72 -13.81 -18.71
N ILE A 244 23.55 -13.52 -19.26
CA ILE A 244 22.95 -14.30 -20.36
C ILE A 244 23.06 -13.58 -21.71
N SER A 245 23.29 -12.27 -21.70
CA SER A 245 23.58 -11.45 -22.87
C SER A 245 24.52 -10.32 -22.49
N ASN A 246 25.45 -10.02 -23.37
CA ASN A 246 26.31 -8.84 -23.32
C ASN A 246 26.57 -8.44 -24.79
N ASP A 247 25.68 -7.61 -25.33
CA ASP A 247 25.73 -7.20 -26.75
C ASP A 247 26.37 -5.81 -26.93
N GLY A 248 26.94 -5.26 -25.87
CA GLY A 248 27.54 -3.93 -25.83
C GLY A 248 26.54 -2.78 -25.73
N HIS A 249 25.24 -3.07 -25.57
CA HIS A 249 24.18 -2.10 -25.35
C HIS A 249 23.60 -2.26 -23.93
N ALA A 250 23.37 -3.49 -23.52
CA ALA A 250 22.96 -3.84 -22.16
C ALA A 250 23.54 -5.19 -21.74
N ASP A 251 23.75 -5.32 -20.44
CA ASP A 251 24.05 -6.59 -19.79
C ASP A 251 22.75 -7.18 -19.25
N GLU A 252 22.35 -8.35 -19.76
CA GLU A 252 21.19 -9.08 -19.27
C GLU A 252 21.65 -10.18 -18.31
N LEU A 253 20.96 -10.26 -17.17
CA LEU A 253 21.23 -11.24 -16.12
C LEU A 253 20.00 -12.11 -15.87
N GLU A 254 20.28 -13.38 -15.62
CA GLU A 254 19.31 -14.31 -15.05
C GLU A 254 19.64 -14.54 -13.58
N ILE A 255 18.69 -14.27 -12.71
CA ILE A 255 18.80 -14.46 -11.27
C ILE A 255 17.85 -15.58 -10.87
N ARG A 256 18.39 -16.59 -10.21
CA ARG A 256 17.64 -17.73 -9.70
C ARG A 256 17.81 -17.85 -8.20
N ASN A 257 16.69 -17.86 -7.48
CA ASN A 257 16.62 -18.15 -6.04
C ASN A 257 15.77 -19.41 -5.86
N ASP A 258 16.39 -20.53 -5.47
CA ASP A 258 15.79 -21.87 -5.42
C ASP A 258 15.12 -22.24 -6.78
N THR A 259 13.80 -22.29 -6.83
CA THR A 259 13.01 -22.57 -8.04
C THR A 259 12.50 -21.32 -8.75
N ASN A 260 12.61 -20.15 -8.12
CA ASN A 260 12.15 -18.89 -8.71
C ASN A 260 13.25 -18.28 -9.58
N THR A 261 12.89 -17.88 -10.77
CA THR A 261 13.79 -17.18 -11.70
C THR A 261 13.20 -15.85 -12.09
N TYR A 262 14.02 -14.82 -12.09
CA TYR A 262 13.70 -13.52 -12.64
C TYR A 262 14.91 -12.96 -13.40
N TYR A 263 14.72 -11.85 -14.07
CA TYR A 263 15.72 -11.26 -14.94
C TYR A 263 15.97 -9.80 -14.55
N SER A 264 17.20 -9.35 -14.76
CA SER A 264 17.59 -7.96 -14.67
C SER A 264 18.35 -7.57 -15.92
N ALA A 265 18.21 -6.33 -16.36
CA ALA A 265 19.05 -5.76 -17.38
C ALA A 265 19.57 -4.41 -16.92
N ILE A 266 20.81 -4.09 -17.34
CA ILE A 266 21.45 -2.82 -17.03
C ILE A 266 22.14 -2.29 -18.29
N ALA A 267 21.76 -1.09 -18.71
CA ALA A 267 22.36 -0.38 -19.84
C ALA A 267 23.16 0.81 -19.34
N TRP A 268 24.33 1.01 -19.94
CA TRP A 268 25.29 2.03 -19.60
C TRP A 268 25.44 3.00 -20.75
N HIS A 269 25.20 4.28 -20.54
CA HIS A 269 25.32 5.30 -21.57
C HIS A 269 26.32 6.36 -21.10
N PRO A 270 27.51 6.46 -21.73
CA PRO A 270 28.43 7.55 -21.43
C PRO A 270 27.81 8.89 -21.85
N VAL A 271 27.85 9.87 -20.97
CA VAL A 271 27.40 11.24 -21.24
C VAL A 271 28.59 12.05 -21.74
N GLY A 272 28.52 12.55 -22.98
CA GLY A 272 29.56 13.39 -23.58
C GLY A 272 29.79 13.09 -25.05
N THR A 273 30.77 13.77 -25.67
CA THR A 273 31.02 13.85 -27.12
C THR A 273 31.60 12.60 -27.77
N ALA A 274 31.66 11.46 -27.09
CA ALA A 274 32.11 10.21 -27.71
C ALA A 274 31.13 9.78 -28.79
N LYS A 275 31.61 9.73 -30.06
CA LYS A 275 30.84 9.22 -31.18
C LYS A 275 30.46 7.77 -30.93
N ALA A 276 29.27 7.37 -31.35
CA ALA A 276 28.69 6.04 -31.12
C ALA A 276 29.60 4.84 -31.42
N LYS A 277 30.70 5.03 -32.18
CA LYS A 277 31.72 4.01 -32.44
C LYS A 277 32.70 3.77 -31.30
N ASP A 278 32.83 4.72 -30.35
CA ASP A 278 33.80 4.62 -29.24
C ASP A 278 33.16 4.13 -27.95
N ARG A 279 31.89 3.71 -27.98
CA ARG A 279 31.17 3.20 -26.79
C ARG A 279 31.84 1.96 -26.14
N HIS A 280 32.64 1.22 -26.89
CA HIS A 280 33.42 0.07 -26.41
C HIS A 280 34.77 0.44 -25.81
N SER A 281 35.25 1.66 -25.97
CA SER A 281 36.54 2.10 -25.45
C SER A 281 36.43 3.02 -24.22
N ALA A 282 35.24 3.50 -23.87
CA ALA A 282 35.03 4.22 -22.64
C ALA A 282 34.76 3.21 -21.53
N ILE A 283 35.79 2.59 -21.15
CA ILE A 283 36.21 2.00 -19.89
C ILE A 283 35.03 1.68 -18.94
N TYR A 284 34.38 0.55 -19.11
CA TYR A 284 33.85 -0.15 -17.95
C TYR A 284 34.35 -1.59 -17.94
N THR A 285 34.67 -2.05 -16.75
CA THR A 285 34.99 -3.45 -16.51
C THR A 285 33.82 -4.04 -15.74
N LEU A 286 33.11 -4.95 -16.37
CA LEU A 286 32.05 -5.71 -15.73
C LEU A 286 32.66 -6.91 -15.02
N ARG A 287 32.37 -7.09 -13.74
CA ARG A 287 32.80 -8.25 -12.97
C ARG A 287 31.64 -8.79 -12.15
N LEU A 288 31.24 -10.02 -12.44
CA LEU A 288 30.30 -10.75 -11.60
C LEU A 288 31.08 -11.58 -10.57
N ASN A 289 30.79 -11.35 -9.28
CA ASN A 289 31.36 -12.08 -8.16
C ASN A 289 30.24 -12.50 -7.20
N GLY A 290 29.91 -13.79 -7.20
CA GLY A 290 28.82 -14.31 -6.40
C GLY A 290 27.46 -13.68 -6.78
N ASN A 291 26.92 -12.86 -5.89
CA ASN A 291 25.65 -12.14 -6.07
C ASN A 291 25.82 -10.63 -6.33
N GLU A 292 27.01 -10.21 -6.71
CA GLU A 292 27.34 -8.82 -6.98
C GLU A 292 27.92 -8.62 -8.37
N LEU A 293 27.35 -7.68 -9.12
CA LEU A 293 27.84 -7.19 -10.39
C LEU A 293 28.49 -5.83 -10.20
N SER A 294 29.83 -5.76 -10.34
CA SER A 294 30.59 -4.51 -10.24
C SER A 294 30.88 -3.92 -11.60
N VAL A 295 30.73 -2.59 -11.70
CA VAL A 295 30.98 -1.82 -12.91
C VAL A 295 31.80 -0.58 -12.59
N ASN A 296 32.88 -0.38 -13.34
CA ASN A 296 33.67 0.85 -13.29
C ASN A 296 33.32 1.74 -14.47
N MET A 297 33.10 3.03 -14.24
CA MET A 297 32.64 3.98 -15.25
C MET A 297 33.30 5.35 -15.14
N THR A 298 33.14 6.16 -16.16
CA THR A 298 33.65 7.54 -16.20
C THR A 298 32.86 8.49 -15.32
N ASP A 299 33.34 9.72 -15.14
CA ASP A 299 32.78 10.74 -14.26
C ASP A 299 31.36 11.19 -14.64
N ASN A 300 30.94 10.98 -15.89
CA ASN A 300 29.60 11.31 -16.36
C ASN A 300 28.99 10.09 -17.04
N ALA A 301 27.90 9.59 -16.46
CA ALA A 301 27.23 8.40 -16.92
C ALA A 301 25.73 8.45 -16.76
N GLU A 302 25.02 7.80 -17.66
CA GLU A 302 23.62 7.42 -17.50
C GLU A 302 23.54 5.90 -17.34
N VAL A 303 22.72 5.47 -16.41
CA VAL A 303 22.43 4.05 -16.15
C VAL A 303 20.94 3.85 -16.22
N VAL A 304 20.50 2.88 -17.02
CA VAL A 304 19.11 2.41 -17.02
C VAL A 304 19.12 0.96 -16.62
N TYR A 305 18.44 0.61 -15.55
CA TYR A 305 18.34 -0.76 -15.10
C TYR A 305 16.91 -1.14 -14.75
N GLY A 306 16.61 -2.40 -14.83
CA GLY A 306 15.26 -2.88 -14.54
C GLY A 306 15.19 -4.36 -14.25
N PHE A 307 13.98 -4.77 -13.88
CA PHE A 307 13.67 -6.13 -13.45
C PHE A 307 12.43 -6.64 -14.17
N SER A 308 12.35 -7.95 -14.39
CA SER A 308 11.19 -8.58 -15.00
C SER A 308 11.07 -10.05 -14.60
N PRO A 309 9.85 -10.59 -14.50
CA PRO A 309 9.64 -12.04 -14.35
C PRO A 309 9.97 -12.82 -15.61
N THR A 310 10.13 -12.14 -16.75
CA THR A 310 10.44 -12.76 -18.05
C THR A 310 11.56 -12.02 -18.75
N LYS A 311 12.36 -12.76 -19.54
CA LYS A 311 13.43 -12.15 -20.33
C LYS A 311 12.92 -11.09 -21.31
N ASP A 312 11.77 -11.33 -21.91
CA ASP A 312 11.19 -10.42 -22.92
C ASP A 312 10.79 -9.05 -22.34
N GLY A 313 10.48 -8.96 -21.04
CA GLY A 313 10.14 -7.71 -20.36
C GLY A 313 11.29 -6.70 -20.26
N LEU A 314 12.53 -7.12 -20.56
CA LEU A 314 13.72 -6.27 -20.49
C LEU A 314 14.17 -5.70 -21.84
N ARG A 315 13.49 -6.03 -22.94
CA ARG A 315 13.91 -5.66 -24.32
C ARG A 315 14.09 -4.16 -24.55
N THR A 316 13.43 -3.32 -23.78
CA THR A 316 13.48 -1.87 -23.92
C THR A 316 14.63 -1.22 -23.14
N VAL A 317 15.25 -1.91 -22.19
CA VAL A 317 16.30 -1.33 -21.33
C VAL A 317 17.45 -0.77 -22.16
N ALA A 318 17.97 -1.54 -23.10
CA ALA A 318 19.11 -1.14 -23.95
C ALA A 318 18.85 0.11 -24.82
N SER A 319 17.60 0.36 -25.18
CA SER A 319 17.21 1.47 -26.06
C SER A 319 16.61 2.68 -25.31
N THR A 320 16.39 2.55 -23.99
CA THR A 320 15.79 3.60 -23.17
C THR A 320 16.88 4.50 -22.59
N SER A 321 16.76 5.81 -22.76
CA SER A 321 17.66 6.80 -22.15
C SER A 321 17.10 7.37 -20.86
N PHE A 322 17.97 7.98 -20.03
CA PHE A 322 17.52 8.74 -18.86
C PHE A 322 16.46 9.78 -19.23
N SER A 323 16.67 10.52 -20.30
CA SER A 323 15.74 11.58 -20.74
C SER A 323 14.38 11.04 -21.18
N ASP A 324 14.30 9.80 -21.68
CA ASP A 324 13.02 9.17 -22.01
C ASP A 324 12.24 8.85 -20.75
N VAL A 325 12.89 8.26 -19.74
CA VAL A 325 12.27 7.94 -18.44
C VAL A 325 11.87 9.22 -17.71
N GLU A 326 12.75 10.22 -17.65
CA GLU A 326 12.47 11.51 -17.00
C GLU A 326 11.23 12.18 -17.61
N ARG A 327 11.14 12.22 -18.94
CA ARG A 327 9.98 12.80 -19.64
C ARG A 327 8.70 12.01 -19.38
N ALA A 328 8.77 10.68 -19.39
CA ALA A 328 7.63 9.82 -19.12
C ALA A 328 7.14 9.97 -17.67
N SER A 329 8.04 9.97 -16.70
CA SER A 329 7.74 10.18 -15.28
C SER A 329 7.10 11.56 -15.04
N ALA A 330 7.69 12.61 -15.59
CA ALA A 330 7.15 13.97 -15.47
C ALA A 330 5.74 14.10 -16.07
N ALA A 331 5.48 13.44 -17.20
CA ALA A 331 4.14 13.41 -17.80
C ALA A 331 3.13 12.66 -16.93
N TYR A 332 3.52 11.50 -16.39
CA TYR A 332 2.70 10.69 -15.50
C TYR A 332 2.32 11.45 -14.21
N TRP A 333 3.31 11.97 -13.48
CA TRP A 333 3.07 12.68 -12.22
C TRP A 333 2.31 13.99 -12.42
N LYS A 334 2.58 14.72 -13.51
CA LYS A 334 1.75 15.86 -13.90
C LYS A 334 0.30 15.44 -14.13
N GLY A 335 0.06 14.34 -14.84
CA GLY A 335 -1.28 13.77 -15.05
C GLY A 335 -1.95 13.39 -13.72
N TYR A 336 -1.19 12.77 -12.83
CA TYR A 336 -1.64 12.40 -11.49
C TYR A 336 -2.08 13.63 -10.69
N TRP A 337 -1.23 14.65 -10.56
CA TRP A 337 -1.50 15.85 -9.78
C TRP A 337 -2.56 16.78 -10.38
N THR A 338 -2.77 16.76 -11.68
CA THR A 338 -3.79 17.60 -12.35
C THR A 338 -5.20 17.03 -12.26
N ARG A 339 -5.36 15.79 -11.78
CA ARG A 339 -6.64 15.13 -11.49
C ARG A 339 -6.89 15.04 -9.99
N GLY A 340 -8.10 14.67 -9.62
CA GLY A 340 -8.46 14.36 -8.25
C GLY A 340 -8.43 15.54 -7.28
N GLY A 341 -8.40 15.21 -6.00
CA GLY A 341 -8.40 16.17 -4.89
C GLY A 341 -7.00 16.70 -4.56
N ILE A 342 -6.95 17.94 -4.10
CA ILE A 342 -5.78 18.56 -3.48
C ILE A 342 -6.25 19.59 -2.43
N VAL A 343 -5.43 19.83 -1.43
CA VAL A 343 -5.68 20.89 -0.43
C VAL A 343 -4.68 22.03 -0.60
N ASP A 344 -5.14 23.25 -0.43
CA ASP A 344 -4.30 24.45 -0.38
C ASP A 344 -4.60 25.22 0.91
N PHE A 345 -3.70 25.12 1.88
CA PHE A 345 -3.81 25.81 3.15
C PHE A 345 -2.94 27.06 3.24
N SER A 346 -2.44 27.57 2.12
CA SER A 346 -1.59 28.77 2.07
C SER A 346 -2.23 30.02 2.69
N ARG A 347 -3.57 30.07 2.73
CA ARG A 347 -4.35 31.18 3.31
C ARG A 347 -4.85 30.92 4.73
N VAL A 348 -4.53 29.78 5.31
CA VAL A 348 -4.94 29.42 6.68
C VAL A 348 -3.92 29.96 7.66
N SER A 349 -4.38 30.74 8.65
CA SER A 349 -3.51 31.39 9.62
C SER A 349 -3.05 30.46 10.76
N ASP A 350 -3.68 29.33 10.96
CA ASP A 350 -3.26 28.33 11.95
C ASP A 350 -1.92 27.71 11.52
N PRO A 351 -0.86 27.79 12.35
CA PRO A 351 0.46 27.28 12.00
C PRO A 351 0.50 25.78 11.72
N ARG A 352 -0.45 25.00 12.26
CA ARG A 352 -0.57 23.55 12.02
C ARG A 352 -1.03 23.23 10.60
N ALA A 353 -1.70 24.17 9.93
CA ALA A 353 -2.23 23.98 8.59
C ALA A 353 -1.13 23.65 7.56
N ARG A 354 0.05 24.28 7.69
CA ARG A 354 1.19 24.01 6.80
C ARG A 354 1.68 22.56 6.93
N GLU A 355 1.79 22.06 8.15
CA GLU A 355 2.21 20.67 8.39
C GLU A 355 1.14 19.68 7.94
N LEU A 356 -0.15 19.99 8.13
CA LEU A 356 -1.25 19.17 7.64
C LEU A 356 -1.25 19.10 6.10
N GLU A 357 -1.03 20.22 5.42
CA GLU A 357 -0.90 20.26 3.95
C GLU A 357 0.28 19.39 3.49
N ARG A 358 1.44 19.58 4.11
CA ARG A 358 2.65 18.78 3.79
C ARG A 358 2.39 17.29 3.92
N ARG A 359 1.81 16.85 5.03
CA ARG A 359 1.47 15.44 5.26
C ARG A 359 0.47 14.94 4.23
N THR A 360 -0.56 15.71 3.92
CA THR A 360 -1.57 15.32 2.93
C THR A 360 -0.96 15.13 1.55
N VAL A 361 -0.17 16.10 1.08
CA VAL A 361 0.47 16.02 -0.25
C VAL A 361 1.49 14.89 -0.31
N LEU A 362 2.34 14.76 0.70
CA LEU A 362 3.33 13.69 0.76
C LEU A 362 2.66 12.30 0.83
N SER A 363 1.58 12.15 1.60
CA SER A 363 0.82 10.89 1.66
C SER A 363 0.23 10.52 0.31
N GLN A 364 -0.31 11.49 -0.45
CA GLN A 364 -0.81 11.23 -1.82
C GLN A 364 0.31 10.71 -2.73
N TYR A 365 1.51 11.30 -2.67
CA TYR A 365 2.65 10.83 -3.42
C TYR A 365 3.05 9.41 -3.03
N LEU A 366 3.24 9.16 -1.72
CA LEU A 366 3.67 7.86 -1.21
C LEU A 366 2.67 6.75 -1.51
N LEU A 367 1.37 7.02 -1.37
CA LEU A 367 0.32 6.07 -1.78
C LEU A 367 0.29 5.88 -3.30
N GLY A 368 0.54 6.93 -4.08
CA GLY A 368 0.71 6.82 -5.53
C GLY A 368 1.89 5.94 -5.94
N VAL A 369 2.97 5.95 -5.15
CA VAL A 369 4.14 5.08 -5.37
C VAL A 369 3.90 3.64 -4.93
N ASN A 370 3.10 3.41 -3.89
CA ASN A 370 2.97 2.10 -3.24
C ASN A 370 1.74 1.29 -3.67
N ASP A 371 0.63 1.95 -4.07
CA ASP A 371 -0.70 1.32 -3.99
C ASP A 371 -1.54 1.45 -5.27
N GLN A 372 -0.92 1.35 -6.45
CA GLN A 372 -1.61 1.24 -7.74
C GLN A 372 -1.50 -0.18 -8.35
N GLN A 373 -1.28 -1.17 -7.50
CA GLN A 373 -1.08 -2.56 -7.87
C GLN A 373 -2.37 -3.21 -8.39
N CYS A 374 -2.20 -4.28 -9.18
CA CYS A 374 -3.28 -5.19 -9.55
C CYS A 374 -3.56 -6.25 -8.45
N TYR A 375 -3.09 -6.00 -7.25
CA TYR A 375 -3.22 -6.83 -6.06
C TYR A 375 -3.54 -5.98 -4.83
N PRO A 376 -4.19 -6.52 -3.81
CA PRO A 376 -4.31 -5.86 -2.52
C PRO A 376 -2.92 -5.51 -1.95
N PRO A 377 -2.81 -4.38 -1.24
CA PRO A 377 -1.53 -3.98 -0.65
C PRO A 377 -1.10 -4.90 0.50
N ALA A 378 0.21 -4.97 0.73
CA ALA A 378 0.74 -5.41 2.01
C ALA A 378 0.43 -4.36 3.08
N GLU A 379 0.55 -4.72 4.36
CA GLU A 379 0.28 -3.81 5.47
C GLU A 379 1.06 -2.49 5.39
N THR A 380 2.33 -2.56 5.01
CA THR A 380 3.26 -1.42 4.88
C THR A 380 3.43 -0.94 3.44
N GLY A 381 2.55 -1.32 2.52
CA GLY A 381 2.69 -1.00 1.10
C GLY A 381 3.75 -1.85 0.40
N LEU A 382 4.33 -1.29 -0.68
CA LEU A 382 5.23 -2.02 -1.56
C LEU A 382 6.68 -2.03 -1.07
N THR A 383 7.15 -0.94 -0.46
CA THR A 383 8.59 -0.67 -0.24
C THR A 383 9.18 -1.25 1.03
N TYR A 384 8.39 -1.89 1.88
CA TYR A 384 8.86 -2.53 3.11
C TYR A 384 8.25 -3.91 3.27
N ASN A 385 9.06 -4.89 3.71
CA ASN A 385 8.63 -6.26 3.91
C ASN A 385 8.18 -6.50 5.35
N SER A 386 6.93 -6.14 5.68
CA SER A 386 6.29 -6.59 6.92
C SER A 386 5.28 -7.70 6.64
N TRP A 387 5.10 -8.60 7.60
CA TRP A 387 4.21 -9.76 7.46
C TRP A 387 4.49 -10.54 6.16
N PHE A 388 5.78 -10.75 5.84
CA PHE A 388 6.26 -11.43 4.63
C PHE A 388 5.85 -10.71 3.33
N GLY A 389 5.43 -9.45 3.39
CA GLY A 389 4.88 -8.70 2.26
C GLY A 389 3.57 -9.26 1.71
N LYS A 390 2.87 -10.12 2.46
CA LYS A 390 1.57 -10.66 2.08
C LYS A 390 0.48 -9.58 2.07
N PHE A 391 -0.58 -9.83 1.30
CA PHE A 391 -1.72 -8.91 1.23
C PHE A 391 -2.47 -8.89 2.54
N HIS A 392 -2.84 -7.70 2.98
CA HIS A 392 -3.59 -7.43 4.19
C HIS A 392 -4.96 -6.85 3.84
N LEU A 393 -5.99 -7.72 3.80
CA LEU A 393 -7.31 -7.30 3.33
C LEU A 393 -8.02 -6.36 4.31
N GLU A 394 -7.64 -6.35 5.58
CA GLU A 394 -8.14 -5.36 6.53
C GLU A 394 -7.56 -3.97 6.28
N MET A 395 -6.32 -3.89 5.80
CA MET A 395 -5.64 -2.64 5.52
C MET A 395 -6.02 -2.03 4.16
N ILE A 396 -6.68 -2.77 3.29
CA ILE A 396 -7.06 -2.28 1.95
C ILE A 396 -7.92 -1.01 2.02
N TYR A 397 -8.72 -0.84 3.08
CA TYR A 397 -9.48 0.39 3.31
C TYR A 397 -8.56 1.61 3.37
N TRP A 398 -7.50 1.54 4.18
CA TRP A 398 -6.54 2.62 4.42
C TRP A 398 -5.73 2.97 3.17
N HIS A 399 -5.37 1.96 2.39
CA HIS A 399 -4.57 2.12 1.18
C HIS A 399 -5.41 2.55 -0.03
N GLN A 400 -6.66 2.15 -0.14
CA GLN A 400 -7.41 2.23 -1.40
C GLN A 400 -8.68 3.09 -1.38
N ALA A 401 -9.37 3.26 -0.23
CA ALA A 401 -10.62 4.00 -0.19
C ALA A 401 -10.46 5.46 -0.63
N TRP A 402 -9.35 6.10 -0.28
CA TRP A 402 -9.04 7.46 -0.65
C TRP A 402 -8.88 7.64 -2.16
N GLN A 403 -8.45 6.62 -2.89
CA GLN A 403 -8.26 6.66 -4.35
C GLN A 403 -9.56 7.12 -5.05
N ALA A 404 -10.68 6.44 -4.78
CA ALA A 404 -11.96 6.84 -5.33
C ALA A 404 -12.47 8.19 -4.78
N LEU A 405 -12.29 8.44 -3.48
CA LEU A 405 -12.73 9.69 -2.83
C LEU A 405 -11.98 10.92 -3.35
N TRP A 406 -10.72 10.74 -3.73
CA TRP A 406 -9.84 11.82 -4.20
C TRP A 406 -9.66 11.85 -5.72
N GLY A 407 -10.43 11.04 -6.48
CA GLY A 407 -10.53 11.12 -7.93
C GLY A 407 -9.49 10.33 -8.71
N HIS A 408 -9.02 9.21 -8.12
CA HIS A 408 -8.19 8.20 -8.77
C HIS A 408 -8.86 6.81 -8.74
N PRO A 409 -10.15 6.67 -9.13
CA PRO A 409 -10.92 5.43 -8.97
C PRO A 409 -10.34 4.24 -9.74
N GLU A 410 -9.59 4.50 -10.82
CA GLU A 410 -8.94 3.47 -11.61
C GLU A 410 -7.93 2.63 -10.81
N ALA A 411 -7.20 3.23 -9.87
CA ALA A 411 -6.27 2.52 -9.02
C ALA A 411 -6.99 1.56 -8.06
N LEU A 412 -8.10 2.02 -7.47
CA LEU A 412 -8.96 1.15 -6.66
C LEU A 412 -9.58 0.02 -7.50
N GLU A 413 -10.02 0.31 -8.73
CA GLU A 413 -10.61 -0.70 -9.61
C GLU A 413 -9.61 -1.81 -9.94
N HIS A 414 -8.36 -1.47 -10.28
CA HIS A 414 -7.30 -2.47 -10.54
C HIS A 414 -7.09 -3.40 -9.35
N THR A 415 -7.05 -2.86 -8.13
CA THR A 415 -6.89 -3.66 -6.91
C THR A 415 -8.12 -4.52 -6.63
N LEU A 416 -9.32 -3.97 -6.80
CA LEU A 416 -10.56 -4.66 -6.49
C LEU A 416 -10.84 -5.82 -7.47
N ASP A 417 -10.32 -5.76 -8.68
CA ASP A 417 -10.42 -6.85 -9.67
C ASP A 417 -9.73 -8.14 -9.23
N TRP A 418 -8.78 -8.07 -8.31
CA TRP A 418 -8.16 -9.26 -7.74
C TRP A 418 -9.18 -10.15 -7.00
N TYR A 419 -10.20 -9.59 -6.39
CA TYR A 419 -11.20 -10.34 -5.62
C TYR A 419 -11.97 -11.35 -6.49
N PHE A 420 -12.13 -11.11 -7.79
CA PHE A 420 -12.70 -12.10 -8.71
C PHE A 420 -11.80 -13.33 -8.84
N ARG A 421 -10.49 -13.15 -8.82
CA ARG A 421 -9.52 -14.27 -8.86
C ARG A 421 -9.47 -15.02 -7.54
N ALA A 422 -9.71 -14.32 -6.43
CA ALA A 422 -9.68 -14.86 -5.07
C ALA A 422 -11.01 -15.53 -4.66
N GLU A 423 -12.11 -15.22 -5.33
CA GLU A 423 -13.46 -15.67 -4.98
C GLU A 423 -13.58 -17.20 -4.79
N PRO A 424 -13.03 -18.07 -5.65
CA PRO A 424 -13.12 -19.53 -5.44
C PRO A 424 -12.49 -19.99 -4.13
N MET A 425 -11.35 -19.43 -3.74
CA MET A 425 -10.68 -19.73 -2.46
C MET A 425 -11.46 -19.17 -1.28
N ALA A 426 -11.98 -17.95 -1.41
CA ALA A 426 -12.79 -17.31 -0.37
C ALA A 426 -14.09 -18.10 -0.09
N ARG A 427 -14.69 -18.69 -1.13
CA ARG A 427 -15.85 -19.59 -1.01
C ARG A 427 -15.49 -20.89 -0.31
N GLU A 428 -14.34 -21.49 -0.63
CA GLU A 428 -13.86 -22.69 0.05
C GLU A 428 -13.59 -22.44 1.53
N ILE A 429 -13.04 -21.27 1.87
CA ILE A 429 -12.80 -20.88 3.26
C ILE A 429 -14.13 -20.71 4.01
N ALA A 430 -15.12 -20.03 3.42
CA ALA A 430 -16.47 -19.92 4.01
C ALA A 430 -17.09 -21.29 4.27
N ARG A 431 -17.09 -22.16 3.25
CA ARG A 431 -17.61 -23.53 3.34
C ARG A 431 -16.92 -24.35 4.43
N ARG A 432 -15.59 -24.25 4.54
CA ARG A 432 -14.79 -24.95 5.57
C ARG A 432 -15.14 -24.48 6.99
N GLN A 433 -15.52 -23.20 7.12
CA GLN A 433 -15.99 -22.60 8.38
C GLN A 433 -17.50 -22.78 8.59
N GLY A 434 -18.20 -23.54 7.74
CA GLY A 434 -19.62 -23.85 7.86
C GLY A 434 -20.57 -22.75 7.37
N PHE A 435 -20.06 -21.73 6.62
CA PHE A 435 -20.84 -20.59 6.14
C PHE A 435 -21.05 -20.62 4.63
N LYS A 436 -22.08 -19.89 4.19
CA LYS A 436 -22.36 -19.59 2.80
C LYS A 436 -21.56 -18.37 2.33
N GLY A 437 -21.67 -18.06 1.02
CA GLY A 437 -21.04 -16.92 0.42
C GLY A 437 -19.52 -17.03 0.38
N VAL A 438 -18.82 -15.90 0.58
CA VAL A 438 -17.36 -15.78 0.50
C VAL A 438 -16.76 -15.18 1.75
N ARG A 439 -15.69 -15.80 2.26
CA ARG A 439 -14.94 -15.33 3.43
C ARG A 439 -13.61 -14.69 3.01
N TRP A 440 -13.47 -13.42 3.20
CA TRP A 440 -12.23 -12.69 2.93
C TRP A 440 -11.31 -12.74 4.15
N MET A 441 -10.09 -13.25 3.96
CA MET A 441 -9.13 -13.45 5.05
C MET A 441 -8.31 -12.19 5.32
N LYS A 442 -7.78 -12.03 6.53
CA LYS A 442 -6.87 -10.93 6.87
C LYS A 442 -5.64 -10.97 5.97
N MET A 443 -4.85 -12.03 6.06
CA MET A 443 -3.55 -12.15 5.42
C MET A 443 -3.56 -13.25 4.37
N THR A 444 -3.20 -12.92 3.15
CA THR A 444 -3.23 -13.80 1.99
C THR A 444 -2.12 -13.47 1.00
N ASP A 445 -2.08 -14.16 -0.13
CA ASP A 445 -1.06 -14.04 -1.17
C ASP A 445 -1.68 -13.98 -2.58
N PRO A 446 -0.89 -13.89 -3.66
CA PRO A 446 -1.43 -13.83 -5.02
C PRO A 446 -2.36 -14.97 -5.41
N SER A 447 -2.25 -16.14 -4.77
CA SER A 447 -3.13 -17.31 -4.99
C SER A 447 -4.40 -17.27 -4.13
N ALA A 448 -4.55 -16.24 -3.31
CA ALA A 448 -5.59 -16.11 -2.29
C ALA A 448 -5.54 -17.16 -1.17
N ALA A 449 -4.41 -17.86 -1.03
CA ALA A 449 -4.21 -18.81 0.05
C ALA A 449 -4.12 -18.08 1.41
N GLU A 450 -4.85 -18.62 2.39
CA GLU A 450 -4.87 -18.08 3.75
C GLU A 450 -3.54 -18.34 4.46
N ALA A 451 -2.98 -17.32 5.08
CA ALA A 451 -1.85 -17.47 5.99
C ALA A 451 -2.34 -17.85 7.40
N PRO A 452 -1.86 -18.96 8.01
CA PRO A 452 -2.26 -19.37 9.34
C PRO A 452 -2.03 -18.29 10.40
N SER A 453 -3.05 -18.03 11.22
CA SER A 453 -2.95 -16.99 12.25
C SER A 453 -3.94 -17.25 13.39
N ASN A 454 -3.52 -17.00 14.64
CA ASN A 454 -4.40 -17.05 15.82
C ASN A 454 -5.21 -15.76 16.03
N VAL A 455 -4.98 -14.76 15.18
CA VAL A 455 -5.72 -13.50 15.15
C VAL A 455 -6.39 -13.35 13.78
N GLY A 456 -5.62 -13.29 12.71
CA GLY A 456 -6.09 -12.97 11.37
C GLY A 456 -7.17 -13.90 10.83
N SER A 457 -7.13 -15.21 11.18
CA SER A 457 -8.14 -16.17 10.74
C SER A 457 -9.52 -15.93 11.37
N TYR A 458 -9.57 -15.20 12.48
CA TYR A 458 -10.82 -14.90 13.20
C TYR A 458 -11.33 -13.48 12.99
N LEU A 459 -10.57 -12.60 12.32
CA LEU A 459 -11.01 -11.24 12.03
C LEU A 459 -12.15 -11.23 11.01
N ILE A 460 -13.11 -10.33 11.21
CA ILE A 460 -14.26 -10.14 10.29
C ILE A 460 -14.42 -8.71 9.78
N TRP A 461 -13.70 -7.76 10.33
CA TRP A 461 -13.90 -6.35 9.99
C TRP A 461 -13.46 -5.97 8.57
N GLN A 462 -12.62 -6.80 7.92
CA GLN A 462 -12.29 -6.68 6.51
C GLN A 462 -13.39 -7.22 5.58
N GLN A 463 -14.31 -8.03 6.09
CA GLN A 463 -15.36 -8.67 5.28
C GLN A 463 -16.23 -7.66 4.52
N PRO A 464 -16.68 -6.55 5.13
CA PRO A 464 -17.49 -5.54 4.46
C PRO A 464 -16.75 -4.69 3.43
N HIS A 465 -15.41 -4.67 3.40
CA HIS A 465 -14.61 -3.77 2.57
C HIS A 465 -14.97 -3.87 1.09
N VAL A 466 -15.18 -5.07 0.57
CA VAL A 466 -15.51 -5.28 -0.85
C VAL A 466 -16.79 -4.55 -1.25
N ILE A 467 -17.83 -4.62 -0.41
CA ILE A 467 -19.11 -3.93 -0.65
C ILE A 467 -18.90 -2.41 -0.65
N TYR A 468 -18.17 -1.90 0.35
CA TYR A 468 -17.94 -0.46 0.49
C TYR A 468 -17.05 0.10 -0.63
N LEU A 469 -15.97 -0.59 -0.97
CA LEU A 469 -15.07 -0.16 -2.04
C LEU A 469 -15.74 -0.20 -3.41
N ALA A 470 -16.57 -1.22 -3.68
CA ALA A 470 -17.39 -1.26 -4.88
C ALA A 470 -18.39 -0.09 -4.93
N GLU A 471 -19.00 0.25 -3.79
CA GLU A 471 -19.89 1.43 -3.68
C GLU A 471 -19.14 2.74 -3.96
N LEU A 472 -17.90 2.88 -3.50
CA LEU A 472 -17.06 4.05 -3.81
C LEU A 472 -16.78 4.15 -5.31
N LEU A 473 -16.47 3.05 -5.99
CA LEU A 473 -16.31 3.02 -7.46
C LEU A 473 -17.60 3.43 -8.17
N TYR A 474 -18.74 2.88 -7.75
CA TYR A 474 -20.04 3.23 -8.30
C TYR A 474 -20.33 4.74 -8.18
N ARG A 475 -20.09 5.32 -6.99
CA ARG A 475 -20.28 6.75 -6.75
C ARG A 475 -19.28 7.62 -7.53
N ALA A 476 -18.03 7.20 -7.63
CA ALA A 476 -17.03 7.88 -8.43
C ALA A 476 -17.43 7.89 -9.92
N ALA A 477 -17.94 6.77 -10.42
CA ALA A 477 -18.45 6.67 -11.78
C ALA A 477 -19.63 7.63 -12.01
N LEU A 478 -20.62 7.68 -11.11
CA LEU A 478 -21.75 8.61 -11.20
C LEU A 478 -21.32 10.09 -11.23
N ALA A 479 -20.21 10.43 -10.58
CA ALA A 479 -19.67 11.78 -10.56
C ALA A 479 -19.02 12.22 -11.88
N ASP A 480 -18.76 11.28 -12.80
CA ASP A 480 -18.24 11.61 -14.14
C ASP A 480 -19.29 12.34 -14.96
N LYS A 481 -18.97 13.57 -15.35
CA LYS A 481 -19.91 14.48 -16.06
C LYS A 481 -20.24 14.04 -17.48
N ASN A 482 -19.42 13.18 -18.10
CA ASN A 482 -19.54 12.83 -19.51
C ASN A 482 -20.29 11.51 -19.74
N CYS A 483 -20.05 10.52 -18.87
CA CYS A 483 -20.59 9.17 -19.03
C CYS A 483 -21.04 8.54 -17.70
N GLY A 484 -21.37 9.35 -16.69
CA GLY A 484 -21.54 8.92 -15.31
C GLY A 484 -22.50 7.75 -15.12
N GLN A 485 -23.71 7.82 -15.67
CA GLN A 485 -24.69 6.73 -15.50
C GLN A 485 -24.24 5.44 -16.20
N GLN A 486 -23.77 5.54 -17.45
CA GLN A 486 -23.30 4.36 -18.20
C GLN A 486 -22.16 3.66 -17.45
N LYS A 487 -21.15 4.42 -17.01
CA LYS A 487 -20.00 3.90 -16.27
C LYS A 487 -20.42 3.30 -14.91
N ALA A 488 -21.35 3.94 -14.22
CA ALA A 488 -21.90 3.42 -12.97
C ALA A 488 -22.66 2.10 -13.18
N ASP A 489 -23.41 1.96 -14.27
CA ASP A 489 -24.12 0.72 -14.62
C ASP A 489 -23.12 -0.41 -14.96
N GLU A 490 -21.99 -0.08 -15.61
CA GLU A 490 -20.90 -1.02 -15.88
C GLU A 490 -20.26 -1.51 -14.56
N ILE A 491 -19.95 -0.61 -13.62
CA ILE A 491 -19.44 -0.94 -12.28
C ILE A 491 -20.46 -1.77 -11.49
N LEU A 492 -21.72 -1.36 -11.50
CA LEU A 492 -22.80 -2.10 -10.85
C LEU A 492 -22.86 -3.54 -11.35
N LYS A 493 -22.91 -3.74 -12.67
CA LYS A 493 -22.96 -5.07 -13.29
C LYS A 493 -21.70 -5.89 -12.97
N LYS A 494 -20.51 -5.27 -13.00
CA LYS A 494 -19.24 -5.93 -12.78
C LYS A 494 -19.13 -6.49 -11.37
N TYR A 495 -19.40 -5.68 -10.36
CA TYR A 495 -19.16 -6.03 -8.95
C TYR A 495 -20.36 -6.62 -8.21
N ALA A 496 -21.57 -6.60 -8.81
CA ALA A 496 -22.76 -7.15 -8.16
C ALA A 496 -22.58 -8.59 -7.63
N PRO A 497 -21.95 -9.53 -8.36
CA PRO A 497 -21.73 -10.88 -7.83
C PRO A 497 -20.87 -10.91 -6.55
N LEU A 498 -19.79 -10.12 -6.50
CA LEU A 498 -18.94 -10.05 -5.31
C LEU A 498 -19.67 -9.41 -4.12
N VAL A 499 -20.48 -8.37 -4.38
CA VAL A 499 -21.29 -7.71 -3.35
C VAL A 499 -22.32 -8.70 -2.79
N GLU A 500 -23.00 -9.45 -3.64
CA GLU A 500 -24.04 -10.41 -3.23
C GLU A 500 -23.45 -11.56 -2.41
N GLU A 501 -22.36 -12.18 -2.88
CA GLU A 501 -21.70 -13.29 -2.19
C GLU A 501 -21.06 -12.86 -0.86
N THR A 502 -20.52 -11.64 -0.80
CA THR A 502 -20.00 -11.06 0.44
C THR A 502 -21.12 -10.83 1.45
N ALA A 503 -22.27 -10.28 0.99
CA ALA A 503 -23.42 -10.04 1.84
C ALA A 503 -24.08 -11.35 2.31
N GLU A 504 -24.08 -12.41 1.47
CA GLU A 504 -24.59 -13.72 1.86
C GLU A 504 -23.77 -14.32 3.00
N PHE A 505 -22.42 -14.21 2.95
CA PHE A 505 -21.61 -14.61 4.09
C PHE A 505 -21.92 -13.78 5.34
N MET A 506 -22.06 -12.48 5.19
CA MET A 506 -22.34 -11.56 6.31
C MET A 506 -23.69 -11.86 6.97
N TYR A 507 -24.69 -12.22 6.19
CA TYR A 507 -26.00 -12.64 6.68
C TYR A 507 -25.89 -13.97 7.42
N ASP A 508 -25.24 -14.97 6.84
CA ASP A 508 -25.12 -16.33 7.38
C ASP A 508 -24.23 -16.39 8.65
N PHE A 509 -23.25 -15.49 8.76
CA PHE A 509 -22.40 -15.36 9.94
C PHE A 509 -23.12 -14.74 11.14
N ALA A 510 -24.06 -13.84 10.89
CA ALA A 510 -24.83 -13.18 11.95
C ALA A 510 -25.89 -14.13 12.52
N GLU A 511 -25.83 -14.37 13.81
CA GLU A 511 -26.67 -15.34 14.50
C GLU A 511 -27.88 -14.69 15.15
N ARG A 512 -29.05 -15.29 15.05
CA ARG A 512 -30.25 -14.83 15.75
C ARG A 512 -30.24 -15.34 17.19
N ASP A 513 -30.05 -14.43 18.14
CA ASP A 513 -30.10 -14.75 19.57
C ASP A 513 -31.53 -15.09 19.99
N SER A 514 -31.73 -16.30 20.51
CA SER A 514 -33.05 -16.82 20.87
C SER A 514 -33.71 -16.11 22.06
N ILE A 515 -32.92 -15.39 22.88
CA ILE A 515 -33.40 -14.70 24.07
C ILE A 515 -33.89 -13.29 23.68
N SER A 516 -33.05 -12.53 22.98
CA SER A 516 -33.37 -11.15 22.60
C SER A 516 -34.15 -11.05 21.29
N GLY A 517 -34.13 -12.08 20.44
CA GLY A 517 -34.67 -12.08 19.09
C GLY A 517 -33.85 -11.24 18.09
N ARG A 518 -32.73 -10.69 18.52
CA ARG A 518 -31.85 -9.82 17.71
C ARG A 518 -30.76 -10.63 17.03
N TYR A 519 -30.22 -10.07 15.93
CA TYR A 519 -29.01 -10.62 15.33
C TYR A 519 -27.77 -10.11 16.06
N ILE A 520 -26.86 -11.03 16.33
CA ILE A 520 -25.61 -10.81 17.05
C ILE A 520 -24.43 -11.25 16.20
N LEU A 521 -23.26 -10.66 16.45
CA LEU A 521 -21.97 -11.12 15.95
C LEU A 521 -21.19 -11.72 17.12
N ARG A 522 -20.71 -12.96 16.99
CA ARG A 522 -19.86 -13.64 17.98
C ARG A 522 -18.90 -14.62 17.32
N GLY A 523 -17.95 -15.18 18.05
CA GLY A 523 -17.00 -16.15 17.52
C GLY A 523 -16.00 -15.52 16.55
N TYR A 524 -15.51 -14.33 16.86
CA TYR A 524 -14.53 -13.60 16.06
C TYR A 524 -13.62 -12.75 16.94
N ILE A 525 -12.49 -12.33 16.39
CA ILE A 525 -11.65 -11.30 16.98
C ILE A 525 -12.07 -9.96 16.36
N PRO A 526 -12.37 -8.92 17.13
CA PRO A 526 -12.72 -7.61 16.61
C PRO A 526 -11.49 -6.90 16.04
N ALA A 527 -11.69 -5.78 15.39
CA ALA A 527 -10.60 -4.92 14.94
C ALA A 527 -9.64 -4.51 16.07
N GLN A 528 -10.11 -4.49 17.33
CA GLN A 528 -9.25 -4.46 18.51
C GLN A 528 -8.70 -5.86 18.79
N GLU A 529 -7.58 -6.21 18.18
CA GLU A 529 -7.03 -7.57 18.07
C GLU A 529 -6.54 -8.21 19.39
N THR A 530 -6.54 -7.46 20.49
CA THR A 530 -6.18 -7.95 21.83
C THR A 530 -7.24 -8.82 22.49
N LEU A 531 -8.47 -8.81 21.97
CA LEU A 531 -9.58 -9.62 22.48
C LEU A 531 -9.58 -11.02 21.85
N LYS A 532 -10.22 -11.99 22.53
CA LYS A 532 -10.27 -13.38 22.06
C LYS A 532 -11.63 -13.71 21.45
N ALA A 533 -11.64 -14.50 20.39
CA ALA A 533 -12.83 -14.90 19.66
C ALA A 533 -13.90 -15.54 20.55
N ASP A 534 -13.49 -16.37 21.55
CA ASP A 534 -14.40 -17.05 22.46
C ASP A 534 -15.20 -16.10 23.38
N SER A 535 -14.69 -14.90 23.59
CA SER A 535 -15.25 -13.95 24.58
C SER A 535 -15.87 -12.70 23.96
N VAL A 536 -15.73 -12.50 22.65
CA VAL A 536 -16.22 -11.32 21.95
C VAL A 536 -17.63 -11.55 21.43
N ARG A 537 -18.48 -10.55 21.68
CA ARG A 537 -19.83 -10.44 21.16
C ARG A 537 -20.13 -8.97 20.87
N ASN A 538 -20.68 -8.70 19.70
CA ASN A 538 -21.25 -7.39 19.36
C ASN A 538 -20.29 -6.20 19.57
N SER A 539 -19.09 -6.20 18.96
CA SER A 539 -18.22 -5.02 18.99
C SER A 539 -18.78 -3.90 18.11
N PRO A 540 -18.66 -2.64 18.54
CA PRO A 540 -19.33 -1.50 17.88
C PRO A 540 -18.93 -1.28 16.44
N PHE A 541 -17.64 -1.43 16.11
CA PHE A 541 -17.14 -1.21 14.76
C PHE A 541 -17.75 -2.22 13.78
N GLU A 542 -17.69 -3.50 14.11
CA GLU A 542 -18.19 -4.58 13.29
C GLU A 542 -19.71 -4.48 13.12
N LEU A 543 -20.47 -4.26 14.18
CA LEU A 543 -21.92 -4.07 14.09
C LEU A 543 -22.29 -2.90 13.17
N SER A 544 -21.61 -1.77 13.34
CA SER A 544 -21.85 -0.57 12.55
C SER A 544 -21.53 -0.79 11.07
N TYR A 545 -20.40 -1.41 10.80
CA TYR A 545 -19.97 -1.68 9.42
C TYR A 545 -20.84 -2.74 8.75
N TRP A 546 -21.23 -3.78 9.50
CA TRP A 546 -22.21 -4.79 9.05
C TRP A 546 -23.51 -4.14 8.60
N LEU A 547 -24.13 -3.34 9.47
CA LEU A 547 -25.39 -2.65 9.16
C LEU A 547 -25.28 -1.80 7.90
N THR A 548 -24.22 -0.99 7.82
CA THR A 548 -24.04 -0.03 6.73
C THR A 548 -23.88 -0.75 5.39
N THR A 549 -23.06 -1.79 5.36
CA THR A 549 -22.78 -2.51 4.10
C THR A 549 -23.88 -3.49 3.71
N MET A 550 -24.60 -4.08 4.64
CA MET A 550 -25.81 -4.84 4.33
C MET A 550 -26.90 -3.96 3.70
N ARG A 551 -27.06 -2.71 4.16
CA ARG A 551 -27.93 -1.73 3.49
C ARG A 551 -27.44 -1.39 2.08
N MET A 552 -26.13 -1.23 1.89
CA MET A 552 -25.54 -1.01 0.56
C MET A 552 -25.82 -2.19 -0.36
N ALA A 553 -25.67 -3.43 0.11
CA ALA A 553 -25.97 -4.62 -0.68
C ALA A 553 -27.44 -4.65 -1.14
N GLN A 554 -28.42 -4.29 -0.27
CA GLN A 554 -29.83 -4.14 -0.66
C GLN A 554 -30.01 -3.04 -1.72
N GLN A 555 -29.35 -1.89 -1.55
CA GLN A 555 -29.39 -0.81 -2.56
C GLN A 555 -28.83 -1.29 -3.90
N TRP A 556 -27.76 -2.10 -3.90
CA TRP A 556 -27.20 -2.67 -5.13
C TRP A 556 -28.19 -3.57 -5.85
N ARG A 557 -28.94 -4.40 -5.13
CA ARG A 557 -30.04 -5.20 -5.71
C ARG A 557 -31.13 -4.30 -6.32
N THR A 558 -31.57 -3.29 -5.59
CA THR A 558 -32.58 -2.33 -6.07
C THR A 558 -32.12 -1.59 -7.33
N ARG A 559 -30.86 -1.16 -7.40
CA ARG A 559 -30.28 -0.52 -8.61
C ARG A 559 -30.27 -1.45 -9.83
N GLN A 560 -30.18 -2.77 -9.61
CA GLN A 560 -30.28 -3.78 -10.66
C GLN A 560 -31.74 -4.13 -11.04
N GLY A 561 -32.73 -3.52 -10.41
CA GLY A 561 -34.15 -3.87 -10.59
C GLY A 561 -34.56 -5.18 -9.90
N LEU A 562 -33.72 -5.70 -8.99
CA LEU A 562 -33.99 -6.89 -8.21
C LEU A 562 -34.74 -6.53 -6.92
N PRO A 563 -35.65 -7.41 -6.41
CA PRO A 563 -36.25 -7.19 -5.10
C PRO A 563 -35.23 -7.28 -3.99
N GLU A 564 -35.46 -6.53 -2.92
CA GLU A 564 -34.69 -6.69 -1.69
C GLU A 564 -34.87 -8.10 -1.09
N MET A 565 -33.82 -8.64 -0.49
CA MET A 565 -33.87 -9.90 0.25
C MET A 565 -34.57 -9.65 1.59
N LYS A 566 -35.63 -10.39 1.86
CA LYS A 566 -36.41 -10.25 3.11
C LYS A 566 -35.55 -10.58 4.34
N GLU A 567 -34.76 -11.61 4.22
CA GLU A 567 -33.87 -12.10 5.28
C GLU A 567 -32.81 -11.06 5.66
N TRP A 568 -32.24 -10.39 4.66
CA TRP A 568 -31.27 -9.30 4.91
C TRP A 568 -31.95 -8.09 5.56
N ASN A 569 -33.19 -7.77 5.17
CA ASN A 569 -33.97 -6.72 5.83
C ASN A 569 -34.30 -7.08 7.28
N GLU A 570 -34.56 -8.36 7.57
CA GLU A 570 -34.78 -8.83 8.93
C GLU A 570 -33.52 -8.64 9.78
N LEU A 571 -32.34 -8.99 9.27
CA LEU A 571 -31.05 -8.71 9.93
C LEU A 571 -30.86 -7.22 10.14
N ILE A 572 -30.98 -6.40 9.09
CA ILE A 572 -30.79 -4.93 9.14
C ILE A 572 -31.68 -4.28 10.22
N ASN A 573 -32.94 -4.72 10.32
CA ASN A 573 -33.93 -4.12 11.24
C ASN A 573 -33.77 -4.62 12.69
N ASN A 574 -33.15 -5.80 12.87
CA ASN A 574 -33.05 -6.45 14.17
C ASN A 574 -31.61 -6.68 14.63
N LEU A 575 -30.63 -6.01 14.03
CA LEU A 575 -29.24 -6.07 14.52
C LEU A 575 -29.15 -5.54 15.95
N SER A 576 -28.27 -6.12 16.75
CA SER A 576 -28.04 -5.68 18.14
C SER A 576 -27.63 -4.21 18.21
N PRO A 577 -28.07 -3.46 19.23
CA PRO A 577 -27.58 -2.12 19.48
C PRO A 577 -26.10 -2.16 19.86
N LEU A 578 -25.42 -1.03 19.71
CA LEU A 578 -24.03 -0.92 20.13
C LEU A 578 -23.92 -1.05 21.66
N PRO A 579 -22.99 -1.87 22.18
CA PRO A 579 -22.76 -1.98 23.60
C PRO A 579 -22.22 -0.66 24.16
N SER A 580 -22.85 -0.15 25.21
CA SER A 580 -22.46 1.10 25.87
C SER A 580 -22.72 1.04 27.38
N LYS A 581 -21.94 1.81 28.12
CA LYS A 581 -22.14 2.03 29.55
C LYS A 581 -21.83 3.49 29.89
N ASP A 582 -22.71 4.12 30.65
CA ASP A 582 -22.56 5.52 31.07
C ASP A 582 -22.33 6.51 29.90
N GLY A 583 -22.92 6.20 28.73
CA GLY A 583 -22.77 7.00 27.52
C GLY A 583 -21.50 6.76 26.71
N VAL A 584 -20.62 5.85 27.14
CA VAL A 584 -19.39 5.46 26.45
C VAL A 584 -19.60 4.13 25.72
N TYR A 585 -19.17 4.01 24.47
CA TYR A 585 -19.20 2.75 23.74
C TYR A 585 -18.11 1.81 24.25
N LEU A 586 -18.49 0.57 24.53
CA LEU A 586 -17.59 -0.48 25.00
C LEU A 586 -16.94 -1.20 23.81
N THR A 587 -15.78 -1.81 24.01
CA THR A 587 -15.07 -2.57 22.98
C THR A 587 -15.81 -3.82 22.51
N SER A 588 -16.64 -4.41 23.39
CA SER A 588 -17.57 -5.50 23.09
C SER A 588 -18.68 -5.57 24.14
N GLU A 589 -19.74 -6.31 23.87
CA GLU A 589 -20.80 -6.57 24.83
C GLU A 589 -20.22 -7.26 26.08
N GLY A 590 -20.54 -6.71 27.26
CA GLY A 590 -20.02 -7.22 28.54
C GLY A 590 -18.58 -6.82 28.86
N ALA A 591 -17.90 -6.07 27.99
CA ALA A 591 -16.59 -5.52 28.32
C ALA A 591 -16.68 -4.53 29.49
N PRO A 592 -15.67 -4.46 30.36
CA PRO A 592 -15.64 -3.47 31.44
C PRO A 592 -15.47 -2.06 30.86
N LEU A 593 -16.07 -1.07 31.51
CA LEU A 593 -15.71 0.33 31.34
C LEU A 593 -14.43 0.56 32.15
N ILE A 594 -13.30 0.65 31.45
CA ILE A 594 -12.00 0.89 32.12
C ILE A 594 -11.86 2.40 32.34
N GLY A 595 -11.31 2.81 33.50
CA GLY A 595 -11.06 4.22 33.85
C GLY A 595 -10.13 4.91 32.81
N HIS A 596 -10.11 6.25 32.81
CA HIS A 596 -9.42 7.06 31.82
C HIS A 596 -8.04 6.49 31.45
N ILE A 597 -7.82 6.27 30.15
CA ILE A 597 -6.55 5.71 29.61
C ILE A 597 -5.34 6.54 30.07
N ALA A 598 -5.50 7.86 30.22
CA ALA A 598 -4.46 8.78 30.68
C ALA A 598 -4.00 8.50 32.13
N GLU A 599 -4.80 7.83 32.96
CA GLU A 599 -4.46 7.50 34.35
C GLU A 599 -3.80 6.11 34.48
N GLN A 600 -3.74 5.34 33.40
CA GLN A 600 -3.26 3.94 33.40
C GLN A 600 -1.81 3.76 32.94
N THR A 601 -1.02 4.82 32.84
CA THR A 601 0.39 4.74 32.41
C THR A 601 1.28 3.85 33.28
N ASP A 602 0.81 3.46 34.47
CA ASP A 602 1.52 2.60 35.42
C ASP A 602 0.88 1.21 35.63
N SER A 603 -0.14 0.83 34.87
CA SER A 603 -0.78 -0.48 35.01
C SER A 603 0.14 -1.62 34.51
N PRO A 604 0.30 -2.71 35.29
CA PRO A 604 1.01 -3.89 34.79
C PRO A 604 0.31 -4.44 33.54
N LYS A 605 1.08 -4.86 32.54
CA LYS A 605 0.68 -5.34 31.18
C LYS A 605 -0.47 -6.37 31.09
N GLY A 606 -1.24 -6.62 32.13
CA GLY A 606 -2.29 -7.65 32.18
C GLY A 606 -3.72 -7.15 31.96
N ASP A 607 -4.04 -5.92 32.32
CA ASP A 607 -5.42 -5.39 32.27
C ASP A 607 -5.70 -4.47 31.07
N ASP A 608 -4.70 -4.24 30.25
CA ASP A 608 -4.70 -3.25 29.18
C ASP A 608 -5.36 -3.72 27.86
N LYS A 609 -5.80 -4.97 27.78
CA LYS A 609 -6.35 -5.56 26.53
C LYS A 609 -7.61 -4.85 26.01
N PHE A 610 -8.33 -4.11 26.84
CA PHE A 610 -9.53 -3.36 26.44
C PHE A 610 -9.21 -1.90 26.07
N ALA A 611 -8.00 -1.43 26.34
CA ALA A 611 -7.56 -0.06 26.10
C ALA A 611 -6.35 0.03 25.16
N SER A 612 -5.77 -1.12 24.78
CA SER A 612 -4.63 -1.21 23.85
C SER A 612 -5.07 -1.65 22.47
N ASP A 613 -4.16 -1.48 21.48
CA ASP A 613 -4.38 -1.77 20.08
C ASP A 613 -5.32 -0.73 19.39
N HIS A 614 -6.09 -1.12 18.38
CA HIS A 614 -6.91 -0.20 17.59
C HIS A 614 -8.11 0.34 18.36
N PRO A 615 -8.28 1.66 18.58
CA PRO A 615 -9.45 2.24 19.24
C PRO A 615 -10.67 2.27 18.30
N MET A 616 -11.10 1.13 17.84
CA MET A 616 -12.05 0.98 16.74
C MET A 616 -13.48 1.49 16.97
N PRO A 617 -14.02 1.61 18.20
CA PRO A 617 -15.27 2.35 18.38
C PRO A 617 -15.19 3.77 17.80
N LEU A 618 -14.02 4.45 17.93
CA LEU A 618 -13.78 5.76 17.33
C LEU A 618 -13.67 5.69 15.79
N GLY A 619 -13.08 4.61 15.26
CA GLY A 619 -12.92 4.40 13.81
C GLY A 619 -14.24 4.30 13.06
N ALA A 620 -15.31 3.85 13.72
CA ALA A 620 -16.63 3.77 13.12
C ALA A 620 -17.30 5.13 12.91
N PHE A 621 -16.75 6.20 13.46
CA PHE A 621 -17.27 7.57 13.31
C PHE A 621 -16.25 8.46 12.60
N GLY A 622 -16.53 8.77 11.36
CA GLY A 622 -15.67 9.64 10.52
C GLY A 622 -14.78 8.91 9.53
N MET A 623 -14.48 7.63 9.72
CA MET A 623 -13.75 6.80 8.75
C MET A 623 -14.70 5.97 7.91
N LEU A 624 -15.66 5.30 8.55
CA LEU A 624 -16.73 4.60 7.84
C LEU A 624 -17.85 5.56 7.44
N PRO A 625 -18.70 5.18 6.46
CA PRO A 625 -19.91 5.92 6.18
C PRO A 625 -20.77 6.03 7.43
N GLU A 626 -21.56 7.10 7.53
CA GLU A 626 -22.44 7.33 8.68
C GLU A 626 -23.27 6.09 9.00
N SER A 627 -23.12 5.60 10.21
CA SER A 627 -23.93 4.53 10.76
C SER A 627 -24.94 5.11 11.72
N TYR A 628 -26.21 4.79 11.49
CA TYR A 628 -27.31 5.21 12.36
C TYR A 628 -27.27 4.57 13.77
N LEU A 629 -26.30 3.70 14.04
CA LEU A 629 -26.11 3.08 15.36
C LEU A 629 -25.35 3.99 16.34
N PHE A 630 -24.46 4.85 15.81
CA PHE A 630 -23.72 5.80 16.64
C PHE A 630 -24.48 7.09 16.84
N THR A 631 -24.34 7.69 18.02
CA THR A 631 -24.75 9.07 18.29
C THR A 631 -23.53 9.96 18.48
N LYS A 632 -23.65 11.23 18.07
CA LYS A 632 -22.57 12.20 18.30
C LYS A 632 -22.21 12.30 19.78
N ALA A 633 -23.21 12.37 20.67
CA ALA A 633 -22.99 12.46 22.11
C ALA A 633 -22.25 11.24 22.66
N GLY A 634 -22.62 10.02 22.22
CA GLY A 634 -21.91 8.80 22.62
C GLY A 634 -20.47 8.76 22.10
N MET A 635 -20.21 9.26 20.90
CA MET A 635 -18.86 9.34 20.35
C MET A 635 -18.01 10.41 21.05
N ASP A 636 -18.59 11.60 21.34
CA ASP A 636 -17.92 12.62 22.13
C ASP A 636 -17.55 12.10 23.51
N SER A 637 -18.46 11.36 24.17
CA SER A 637 -18.18 10.72 25.45
C SER A 637 -17.07 9.67 25.34
N THR A 638 -17.10 8.84 24.30
CA THR A 638 -16.10 7.78 24.07
C THR A 638 -14.72 8.36 23.76
N TYR A 639 -14.66 9.43 22.97
CA TYR A 639 -13.40 10.11 22.65
C TYR A 639 -12.76 10.80 23.86
N ASN A 640 -13.59 11.44 24.71
CA ASN A 640 -13.11 12.16 25.88
C ASN A 640 -12.79 11.24 27.06
N TRP A 641 -13.30 10.01 27.04
CA TRP A 641 -13.04 8.98 28.04
C TRP A 641 -11.73 8.26 27.80
#